data_8e8c6dde0069c09ad2d593ea1700bf4b
#
_entry.id   8e8c6dde0069c09ad2d593ea1700bf4b
#
_cell.length_a   1.000
_cell.length_b   1.000
_cell.length_c   1.000
_cell.angle_alpha   90.00
_cell.angle_beta   90.00
_cell.angle_gamma   90.00
#
_symmetry.space_group_name_H-M   'P 1'
#
loop_
_entity.id
_entity.type
_entity.pdbx_description
1 polymer ?
#
loop_
_entity_poly.entity_id
_entity_poly.type
_entity_poly.pdbx_seq_one_letter_code
_entity_poly.pdbx_strand_id
1 'polypeptide(L)'
;MASFLEKILRTGDKRVLRQLEAYTKAVNSLEDSFASMTDEELRAETDKFRERVKDGESLDIMLPEAFAVVREASKRTLGKRHYDVQLMGGAALHLGNIAEMKTGEGKTLVATLPAYLNALSGKGVHIVTVNDYLAEYQANLMGRVFRFLGMECGVILSSMEPDERRKQYAADITYGTNNEFGFDYLRDNMAWTVEEQVQRGHNFAIIDEVDSILIDEARTPLIISGPAAGEANRWYAEFARIAATLLKRGEDYEVDEKKRTVGILEPGIDKVEDHLGVKNLYESKNTPLIGFLNNSIKAKELFTNNKDYVVIDGEVLIVDEHTGRILPGRRYNDGIHQAIEAKEGVEIKPENQTMATVTLQNYFRMYDKLSGMTGTAETEAAEFMNTYELGVVPIPTNKGVQRIDNPDKVYRDEIAKFKAVVKDIKERHEKGQPILVGTASVENSEYLSRQLAKEGVRHEVLNAKNNEREAAIVAQAGRKGAVTVATNMAGRGTDIMLGGNPEFEAVEKMRELGLDPNSNSEAYEARWPEVLKACEDAAAEEHKEVTELGGLYVLGTERHESRRIDNQLRGRSGRQGDPGESRFYLSLTDELMRLFNTGMATRLMAAAPEDSALDSKIVSRAIATAQSNVEGRNAEQRKNVLKYDDVLNRQREAIYKDRGRILHGDDLKEQISGFVDEVLTTIIDARVAEGHAEDWDFDELWSALKQVYPISITVDDLAEDAGDRTKITRDQIVKEVLADAHLIYGEREKSVGEESMREIERRVMLSVIGERWPEHLYEMEYLKEGIGLRAMAQRDPLVEYQREGYDMYQSMLGAIREETVTYLFNLDLSKQRTQASAVRLAEPSRPKFLQYSAPDEDGHEQVHVERSKDK
;
A
#
# COMPACT_ATOMS: atom_id res chain seq x y z
N MET A 1 -3.26 -17.90 -31.06
CA MET A 1 -2.45 -18.33 -29.89
C MET A 1 -3.22 -18.24 -28.58
N ALA A 2 -4.05 -17.22 -28.34
CA ALA A 2 -4.91 -17.12 -27.14
C ALA A 2 -5.77 -18.37 -26.85
N SER A 3 -6.43 -18.96 -27.87
CA SER A 3 -7.33 -20.10 -27.66
C SER A 3 -6.63 -21.41 -27.24
N PHE A 4 -5.32 -21.54 -27.47
CA PHE A 4 -4.55 -22.74 -27.07
C PHE A 4 -4.07 -22.62 -25.62
N LEU A 5 -3.65 -21.43 -25.20
CA LEU A 5 -3.33 -21.11 -23.80
C LEU A 5 -4.56 -21.21 -22.88
N GLU A 6 -5.73 -20.69 -23.33
CA GLU A 6 -6.99 -20.88 -22.61
C GLU A 6 -7.39 -22.36 -22.44
N LYS A 7 -7.13 -23.21 -23.45
CA LYS A 7 -7.39 -24.66 -23.35
C LYS A 7 -6.44 -25.35 -22.36
N ILE A 8 -5.19 -24.90 -22.27
CA ILE A 8 -4.20 -25.47 -21.33
C ILE A 8 -4.54 -25.04 -19.91
N LEU A 9 -4.90 -23.77 -19.70
CA LEU A 9 -5.38 -23.26 -18.40
C LEU A 9 -6.61 -24.02 -17.93
N ARG A 10 -7.64 -24.14 -18.76
CA ARG A 10 -8.87 -24.93 -18.44
C ARG A 10 -8.62 -26.43 -18.19
N THR A 11 -7.52 -27.00 -18.67
CA THR A 11 -7.17 -28.40 -18.39
C THR A 11 -6.53 -28.53 -16.99
N GLY A 12 -5.78 -27.51 -16.54
CA GLY A 12 -5.29 -27.36 -15.18
C GLY A 12 -6.42 -27.22 -14.15
N ASP A 13 -7.42 -26.37 -14.44
CA ASP A 13 -8.58 -26.11 -13.61
C ASP A 13 -9.36 -27.38 -13.24
N LYS A 14 -9.57 -28.28 -14.19
CA LYS A 14 -10.27 -29.55 -13.94
C LYS A 14 -9.50 -30.49 -13.02
N ARG A 15 -8.18 -30.45 -13.00
CA ARG A 15 -7.37 -31.26 -12.08
C ARG A 15 -7.44 -30.70 -10.68
N VAL A 16 -7.32 -29.38 -10.55
CA VAL A 16 -7.44 -28.69 -9.26
C VAL A 16 -8.83 -28.92 -8.68
N LEU A 17 -9.91 -28.71 -9.44
CA LEU A 17 -11.28 -28.93 -8.97
C LEU A 17 -11.50 -30.36 -8.47
N ARG A 18 -10.98 -31.39 -9.17
CA ARG A 18 -11.04 -32.78 -8.70
C ARG A 18 -10.31 -33.02 -7.37
N GLN A 19 -9.18 -32.33 -7.16
CA GLN A 19 -8.45 -32.38 -5.91
C GLN A 19 -9.27 -31.76 -4.78
N LEU A 20 -9.89 -30.59 -5.02
CA LEU A 20 -10.76 -29.92 -4.07
C LEU A 20 -12.00 -30.76 -3.71
N GLU A 21 -12.60 -31.40 -4.73
CA GLU A 21 -13.71 -32.35 -4.49
C GLU A 21 -13.27 -33.55 -3.63
N ALA A 22 -12.05 -34.02 -3.80
CA ALA A 22 -11.52 -35.12 -2.98
C ALA A 22 -11.33 -34.71 -1.51
N TYR A 23 -10.80 -33.51 -1.26
CA TYR A 23 -10.73 -32.95 0.10
C TYR A 23 -12.13 -32.79 0.71
N THR A 24 -13.08 -32.26 -0.03
CA THR A 24 -14.47 -32.08 0.44
C THR A 24 -15.10 -33.42 0.85
N LYS A 25 -14.90 -34.49 0.05
CA LYS A 25 -15.40 -35.84 0.41
C LYS A 25 -14.74 -36.38 1.67
N ALA A 26 -13.44 -36.14 1.83
CA ALA A 26 -12.71 -36.53 3.02
C ALA A 26 -13.24 -35.81 4.28
N VAL A 27 -13.45 -34.48 4.19
CA VAL A 27 -14.06 -33.69 5.28
C VAL A 27 -15.46 -34.18 5.63
N ASN A 28 -16.30 -34.44 4.64
CA ASN A 28 -17.67 -34.94 4.85
C ASN A 28 -17.68 -36.31 5.55
N SER A 29 -16.71 -37.22 5.27
CA SER A 29 -16.62 -38.51 5.91
C SER A 29 -16.26 -38.46 7.42
N LEU A 30 -15.72 -37.32 7.90
CA LEU A 30 -15.31 -37.09 9.28
C LEU A 30 -16.37 -36.33 10.10
N GLU A 31 -17.41 -35.78 9.48
CA GLU A 31 -18.38 -34.91 10.12
C GLU A 31 -19.04 -35.50 11.36
N ASP A 32 -19.54 -36.74 11.26
CA ASP A 32 -20.22 -37.40 12.37
C ASP A 32 -19.29 -37.66 13.57
N SER A 33 -18.02 -37.92 13.30
CA SER A 33 -17.02 -38.14 14.36
C SER A 33 -16.81 -36.88 15.19
N PHE A 34 -16.66 -35.69 14.57
CA PHE A 34 -16.47 -34.45 15.28
C PHE A 34 -17.77 -33.90 15.88
N ALA A 35 -18.92 -34.13 15.24
CA ALA A 35 -20.23 -33.76 15.77
C ALA A 35 -20.57 -34.45 17.09
N SER A 36 -20.03 -35.67 17.36
CA SER A 36 -20.25 -36.41 18.58
C SER A 36 -19.36 -35.97 19.75
N MET A 37 -18.33 -35.12 19.52
CA MET A 37 -17.41 -34.65 20.55
C MET A 37 -18.04 -33.57 21.43
N THR A 38 -17.61 -33.49 22.69
CA THR A 38 -17.92 -32.36 23.57
C THR A 38 -17.15 -31.11 23.09
N ASP A 39 -17.49 -29.93 23.62
CA ASP A 39 -16.79 -28.68 23.29
C ASP A 39 -15.33 -28.73 23.73
N GLU A 40 -15.05 -29.35 24.91
CA GLU A 40 -13.69 -29.53 25.42
C GLU A 40 -12.87 -30.50 24.56
N GLU A 41 -13.49 -31.60 24.11
CA GLU A 41 -12.85 -32.57 23.23
C GLU A 41 -12.52 -31.95 21.87
N LEU A 42 -13.46 -31.18 21.30
CA LEU A 42 -13.27 -30.50 20.03
C LEU A 42 -12.16 -29.42 20.10
N ARG A 43 -12.12 -28.68 21.20
CA ARG A 43 -11.05 -27.71 21.48
C ARG A 43 -9.69 -28.38 21.64
N ALA A 44 -9.62 -29.54 22.30
CA ALA A 44 -8.40 -30.30 22.52
C ALA A 44 -7.76 -30.83 21.21
N GLU A 45 -8.53 -30.94 20.12
CA GLU A 45 -7.99 -31.30 18.80
C GLU A 45 -6.93 -30.26 18.30
N THR A 46 -7.07 -28.99 18.65
CA THR A 46 -6.10 -27.97 18.31
C THR A 46 -4.70 -28.28 18.86
N ASP A 47 -4.62 -28.71 20.12
CA ASP A 47 -3.34 -29.05 20.74
C ASP A 47 -2.73 -30.31 20.10
N LYS A 48 -3.57 -31.32 19.79
CA LYS A 48 -3.13 -32.54 19.09
C LYS A 48 -2.58 -32.19 17.68
N PHE A 49 -3.24 -31.29 16.94
CA PHE A 49 -2.76 -30.83 15.63
C PHE A 49 -1.45 -30.07 15.77
N ARG A 50 -1.29 -29.20 16.77
CA ARG A 50 -0.04 -28.49 17.02
C ARG A 50 1.13 -29.44 17.30
N GLU A 51 0.89 -30.53 18.05
CA GLU A 51 1.89 -31.58 18.29
C GLU A 51 2.29 -32.27 16.98
N ARG A 52 1.31 -32.68 16.17
CA ARG A 52 1.55 -33.32 14.86
C ARG A 52 2.38 -32.41 13.92
N VAL A 53 2.10 -31.10 13.92
CA VAL A 53 2.91 -30.12 13.16
C VAL A 53 4.34 -30.04 13.67
N LYS A 54 4.54 -30.06 15.00
CA LYS A 54 5.89 -30.11 15.61
C LYS A 54 6.65 -31.38 15.24
N ASP A 55 5.94 -32.49 15.09
CA ASP A 55 6.49 -33.79 14.67
C ASP A 55 6.76 -33.84 13.15
N GLY A 56 6.46 -32.77 12.42
CA GLY A 56 6.78 -32.61 10.98
C GLY A 56 5.68 -33.12 10.04
N GLU A 57 4.47 -33.36 10.50
CA GLU A 57 3.36 -33.74 9.62
C GLU A 57 2.91 -32.53 8.76
N SER A 58 2.68 -32.80 7.48
CA SER A 58 2.26 -31.77 6.52
C SER A 58 0.83 -31.28 6.78
N LEU A 59 0.63 -29.97 6.70
CA LEU A 59 -0.71 -29.37 6.80
C LEU A 59 -1.69 -29.88 5.73
N ASP A 60 -1.21 -30.29 4.56
CA ASP A 60 -2.04 -30.85 3.48
C ASP A 60 -2.70 -32.19 3.90
N ILE A 61 -1.99 -32.99 4.69
CA ILE A 61 -2.51 -34.27 5.20
C ILE A 61 -3.55 -34.01 6.28
N MET A 62 -3.33 -32.98 7.10
CA MET A 62 -4.21 -32.61 8.21
C MET A 62 -5.45 -31.83 7.77
N LEU A 63 -5.47 -31.31 6.53
CA LEU A 63 -6.56 -30.47 6.02
C LEU A 63 -7.96 -31.05 6.25
N PRO A 64 -8.26 -32.32 5.93
CA PRO A 64 -9.61 -32.82 6.10
C PRO A 64 -10.09 -32.82 7.55
N GLU A 65 -9.22 -33.20 8.49
CA GLU A 65 -9.53 -33.22 9.93
C GLU A 65 -9.72 -31.82 10.49
N ALA A 66 -8.76 -30.91 10.18
CA ALA A 66 -8.82 -29.52 10.62
C ALA A 66 -10.07 -28.78 10.07
N PHE A 67 -10.41 -29.00 8.81
CA PHE A 67 -11.62 -28.39 8.22
C PHE A 67 -12.90 -28.95 8.83
N ALA A 68 -12.95 -30.24 9.16
CA ALA A 68 -14.09 -30.83 9.86
C ALA A 68 -14.27 -30.22 11.25
N VAL A 69 -13.17 -30.02 11.99
CA VAL A 69 -13.17 -29.37 13.32
C VAL A 69 -13.70 -27.93 13.21
N VAL A 70 -13.20 -27.13 12.26
CA VAL A 70 -13.67 -25.74 12.05
C VAL A 70 -15.13 -25.71 11.63
N ARG A 71 -15.57 -26.64 10.78
CA ARG A 71 -16.97 -26.76 10.35
C ARG A 71 -17.90 -26.96 11.53
N GLU A 72 -17.56 -27.91 12.43
CA GLU A 72 -18.35 -28.15 13.60
C GLU A 72 -18.31 -26.99 14.61
N ALA A 73 -17.13 -26.39 14.82
CA ALA A 73 -17.00 -25.22 15.68
C ALA A 73 -17.85 -24.04 15.17
N SER A 74 -17.81 -23.77 13.87
CA SER A 74 -18.63 -22.74 13.22
C SER A 74 -20.14 -23.00 13.38
N LYS A 75 -20.55 -24.25 13.25
CA LYS A 75 -21.95 -24.65 13.47
C LYS A 75 -22.39 -24.38 14.90
N ARG A 76 -21.52 -24.66 15.90
CA ARG A 76 -21.84 -24.47 17.33
C ARG A 76 -21.82 -22.99 17.72
N THR A 77 -20.88 -22.21 17.23
CA THR A 77 -20.66 -20.81 17.66
C THR A 77 -21.50 -19.81 16.86
N LEU A 78 -21.60 -20.02 15.55
CA LEU A 78 -22.28 -19.09 14.63
C LEU A 78 -23.62 -19.62 14.08
N GLY A 79 -23.96 -20.90 14.33
CA GLY A 79 -25.09 -21.55 13.69
C GLY A 79 -24.86 -21.90 12.21
N LYS A 80 -23.66 -21.70 11.69
CA LYS A 80 -23.32 -21.81 10.27
C LYS A 80 -22.46 -23.03 9.97
N ARG A 81 -23.03 -24.02 9.28
CA ARG A 81 -22.29 -25.16 8.74
C ARG A 81 -21.74 -24.80 7.37
N HIS A 82 -20.43 -24.91 7.15
CA HIS A 82 -19.84 -24.69 5.83
C HIS A 82 -20.45 -25.64 4.77
N TYR A 83 -20.82 -25.08 3.62
CA TYR A 83 -21.23 -25.86 2.45
C TYR A 83 -20.03 -26.51 1.76
N ASP A 84 -20.30 -27.53 0.95
CA ASP A 84 -19.26 -28.26 0.22
C ASP A 84 -18.43 -27.34 -0.69
N VAL A 85 -19.05 -26.39 -1.36
CA VAL A 85 -18.38 -25.37 -2.19
C VAL A 85 -17.50 -24.44 -1.35
N GLN A 86 -17.87 -24.18 -0.09
CA GLN A 86 -17.06 -23.39 0.83
C GLN A 86 -15.82 -24.17 1.31
N LEU A 87 -15.93 -25.49 1.50
CA LEU A 87 -14.77 -26.34 1.75
C LEU A 87 -13.81 -26.36 0.57
N MET A 88 -14.34 -26.40 -0.67
CA MET A 88 -13.53 -26.29 -1.88
C MET A 88 -12.79 -24.93 -1.93
N GLY A 89 -13.50 -23.84 -1.63
CA GLY A 89 -12.90 -22.50 -1.54
C GLY A 89 -11.78 -22.44 -0.51
N GLY A 90 -12.01 -22.94 0.72
CA GLY A 90 -11.01 -22.99 1.78
C GLY A 90 -9.78 -23.81 1.40
N ALA A 91 -9.97 -24.95 0.74
CA ALA A 91 -8.87 -25.78 0.24
C ALA A 91 -8.08 -25.10 -0.87
N ALA A 92 -8.75 -24.37 -1.80
CA ALA A 92 -8.08 -23.58 -2.83
C ALA A 92 -7.19 -22.48 -2.22
N LEU A 93 -7.68 -21.79 -1.18
CA LEU A 93 -6.90 -20.79 -0.42
C LEU A 93 -5.69 -21.44 0.27
N HIS A 94 -5.88 -22.60 0.93
CA HIS A 94 -4.75 -23.30 1.56
C HIS A 94 -3.67 -23.70 0.57
N LEU A 95 -4.04 -24.07 -0.65
CA LEU A 95 -3.11 -24.42 -1.73
C LEU A 95 -2.45 -23.20 -2.41
N GLY A 96 -2.64 -21.97 -1.88
CA GLY A 96 -2.00 -20.77 -2.42
C GLY A 96 -2.63 -20.27 -3.73
N ASN A 97 -3.95 -20.39 -3.86
CA ASN A 97 -4.68 -19.90 -5.02
C ASN A 97 -5.67 -18.78 -4.65
N ILE A 98 -6.20 -18.11 -5.66
CA ILE A 98 -7.37 -17.27 -5.52
C ILE A 98 -8.62 -18.11 -5.69
N ALA A 99 -9.48 -18.16 -4.67
CA ALA A 99 -10.80 -18.75 -4.77
C ALA A 99 -11.76 -17.70 -5.36
N GLU A 100 -12.12 -17.85 -6.63
CA GLU A 100 -13.18 -17.01 -7.22
C GLU A 100 -14.54 -17.56 -6.79
N MET A 101 -15.12 -16.94 -5.78
CA MET A 101 -16.45 -17.26 -5.26
C MET A 101 -17.37 -16.07 -5.47
N LYS A 102 -18.51 -16.30 -6.09
CA LYS A 102 -19.48 -15.23 -6.34
C LYS A 102 -19.88 -14.52 -5.05
N THR A 103 -20.19 -13.25 -5.16
CA THR A 103 -20.61 -12.43 -4.01
C THR A 103 -21.82 -13.08 -3.33
N GLY A 104 -21.83 -13.13 -1.99
CA GLY A 104 -22.88 -13.79 -1.22
C GLY A 104 -22.67 -15.30 -0.96
N GLU A 105 -21.58 -15.90 -1.44
CA GLU A 105 -21.23 -17.30 -1.16
C GLU A 105 -20.54 -17.50 0.21
N GLY A 106 -20.41 -16.46 1.04
CA GLY A 106 -19.87 -16.53 2.39
C GLY A 106 -18.35 -16.63 2.44
N LYS A 107 -17.63 -15.87 1.62
CA LYS A 107 -16.16 -15.83 1.58
C LYS A 107 -15.53 -15.61 2.96
N THR A 108 -16.08 -14.71 3.77
CA THR A 108 -15.60 -14.44 5.13
C THR A 108 -15.57 -15.69 6.01
N LEU A 109 -16.61 -16.53 5.91
CA LEU A 109 -16.68 -17.81 6.63
C LEU A 109 -15.67 -18.82 6.06
N VAL A 110 -15.47 -18.83 4.73
CA VAL A 110 -14.49 -19.70 4.05
C VAL A 110 -13.08 -19.48 4.55
N ALA A 111 -12.70 -18.21 4.78
CA ALA A 111 -11.38 -17.85 5.26
C ALA A 111 -11.02 -18.50 6.61
N THR A 112 -12.01 -18.85 7.44
CA THR A 112 -11.76 -19.49 8.75
C THR A 112 -11.09 -20.85 8.61
N LEU A 113 -11.36 -21.59 7.54
CA LEU A 113 -10.84 -22.93 7.29
C LEU A 113 -9.31 -22.92 7.08
N PRO A 114 -8.77 -22.24 6.06
CA PRO A 114 -7.32 -22.19 5.85
C PRO A 114 -6.59 -21.36 6.92
N ALA A 115 -7.24 -20.35 7.51
CA ALA A 115 -6.65 -19.58 8.59
C ALA A 115 -6.34 -20.45 9.81
N TYR A 116 -7.32 -21.23 10.28
CA TYR A 116 -7.12 -22.19 11.38
C TYR A 116 -6.01 -23.18 11.08
N LEU A 117 -6.07 -23.85 9.91
CA LEU A 117 -5.09 -24.88 9.53
C LEU A 117 -3.66 -24.32 9.50
N ASN A 118 -3.46 -23.16 8.90
CA ASN A 118 -2.11 -22.59 8.76
C ASN A 118 -1.62 -21.95 10.08
N ALA A 119 -2.51 -21.48 10.95
CA ALA A 119 -2.17 -20.97 12.27
C ALA A 119 -1.62 -22.04 13.22
N LEU A 120 -1.90 -23.34 12.98
CA LEU A 120 -1.32 -24.46 13.74
C LEU A 120 0.21 -24.47 13.71
N SER A 121 0.83 -23.87 12.70
CA SER A 121 2.29 -23.72 12.60
C SER A 121 2.90 -22.81 13.70
N GLY A 122 2.08 -22.01 14.37
CA GLY A 122 2.52 -21.00 15.35
C GLY A 122 3.21 -19.77 14.74
N LYS A 123 3.32 -19.67 13.39
CA LYS A 123 3.99 -18.57 12.70
C LYS A 123 3.09 -17.37 12.43
N GLY A 124 1.79 -17.47 12.70
CA GLY A 124 0.79 -16.43 12.45
C GLY A 124 0.20 -16.46 11.04
N VAL A 125 -1.05 -16.04 10.95
CA VAL A 125 -1.80 -15.87 9.70
C VAL A 125 -2.40 -14.47 9.68
N HIS A 126 -2.24 -13.76 8.58
CA HIS A 126 -2.84 -12.46 8.37
C HIS A 126 -4.05 -12.58 7.45
N ILE A 127 -5.19 -12.02 7.85
CA ILE A 127 -6.38 -11.89 7.00
C ILE A 127 -6.52 -10.41 6.67
N VAL A 128 -6.40 -10.10 5.38
CA VAL A 128 -6.33 -8.74 4.88
C VAL A 128 -7.68 -8.30 4.34
N THR A 129 -8.17 -7.16 4.80
CA THR A 129 -9.44 -6.55 4.38
C THR A 129 -9.21 -5.14 3.82
N VAL A 130 -10.25 -4.54 3.24
CA VAL A 130 -10.12 -3.24 2.57
C VAL A 130 -10.21 -2.03 3.52
N ASN A 131 -10.80 -2.18 4.73
CA ASN A 131 -10.90 -1.08 5.70
C ASN A 131 -10.96 -1.58 7.15
N ASP A 132 -10.70 -0.66 8.09
CA ASP A 132 -10.66 -0.95 9.54
C ASP A 132 -11.98 -1.48 10.08
N TYR A 133 -13.11 -0.96 9.60
CA TYR A 133 -14.43 -1.41 10.02
C TYR A 133 -14.64 -2.91 9.72
N LEU A 134 -14.32 -3.33 8.50
CA LEU A 134 -14.43 -4.75 8.13
C LEU A 134 -13.40 -5.62 8.86
N ALA A 135 -12.19 -5.12 9.10
CA ALA A 135 -11.20 -5.83 9.87
C ALA A 135 -11.71 -6.13 11.28
N GLU A 136 -12.24 -5.12 11.97
CA GLU A 136 -12.80 -5.25 13.31
C GLU A 136 -14.04 -6.13 13.33
N TYR A 137 -14.99 -5.89 12.44
CA TYR A 137 -16.23 -6.65 12.32
C TYR A 137 -15.97 -8.15 12.07
N GLN A 138 -15.10 -8.45 11.11
CA GLN A 138 -14.76 -9.84 10.76
C GLN A 138 -13.96 -10.53 11.88
N ALA A 139 -12.99 -9.84 12.50
CA ALA A 139 -12.23 -10.36 13.64
C ALA A 139 -13.13 -10.69 14.83
N ASN A 140 -14.12 -9.83 15.12
CA ASN A 140 -15.08 -10.06 16.20
C ASN A 140 -15.99 -11.24 15.91
N LEU A 141 -16.56 -11.32 14.71
CA LEU A 141 -17.52 -12.36 14.34
C LEU A 141 -16.84 -13.71 14.11
N MET A 142 -15.81 -13.78 13.28
CA MET A 142 -15.11 -15.04 12.97
C MET A 142 -14.17 -15.46 14.10
N GLY A 143 -13.63 -14.52 14.86
CA GLY A 143 -12.84 -14.79 16.06
C GLY A 143 -13.54 -15.63 17.11
N ARG A 144 -14.89 -15.67 17.11
CA ARG A 144 -15.65 -16.58 17.96
C ARG A 144 -15.34 -18.05 17.67
N VAL A 145 -15.20 -18.41 16.39
CA VAL A 145 -14.83 -19.77 15.96
C VAL A 145 -13.40 -20.11 16.43
N PHE A 146 -12.46 -19.17 16.24
CA PHE A 146 -11.07 -19.39 16.62
C PHE A 146 -10.90 -19.50 18.14
N ARG A 147 -11.51 -18.62 18.91
CA ARG A 147 -11.48 -18.64 20.39
C ARG A 147 -12.13 -19.90 20.95
N PHE A 148 -13.23 -20.37 20.36
CA PHE A 148 -13.86 -21.62 20.73
C PHE A 148 -12.88 -22.80 20.59
N LEU A 149 -12.07 -22.82 19.54
CA LEU A 149 -11.03 -23.81 19.27
C LEU A 149 -9.71 -23.57 20.02
N GLY A 150 -9.63 -22.55 20.89
CA GLY A 150 -8.44 -22.27 21.70
C GLY A 150 -7.33 -21.53 20.96
N MET A 151 -7.66 -20.81 19.87
CA MET A 151 -6.75 -19.92 19.17
C MET A 151 -7.04 -18.45 19.50
N GLU A 152 -5.99 -17.63 19.49
CA GLU A 152 -6.10 -16.19 19.66
C GLU A 152 -6.35 -15.50 18.30
N CYS A 153 -7.26 -14.52 18.32
CA CYS A 153 -7.60 -13.71 17.16
C CYS A 153 -7.40 -12.24 17.51
N GLY A 154 -6.50 -11.58 16.78
CA GLY A 154 -6.19 -10.16 16.90
C GLY A 154 -6.72 -9.34 15.72
N VAL A 155 -6.68 -8.02 15.88
CA VAL A 155 -7.00 -7.05 14.83
C VAL A 155 -6.07 -5.86 14.89
N ILE A 156 -5.63 -5.37 13.75
CA ILE A 156 -4.84 -4.15 13.61
C ILE A 156 -5.74 -3.06 13.02
N LEU A 157 -5.84 -1.95 13.76
CA LEU A 157 -6.60 -0.77 13.37
C LEU A 157 -5.67 0.46 13.30
N SER A 158 -6.01 1.42 12.48
CA SER A 158 -5.21 2.64 12.26
C SER A 158 -4.99 3.46 13.55
N SER A 159 -5.93 3.42 14.48
CA SER A 159 -5.87 4.16 15.76
C SER A 159 -5.01 3.53 16.85
N MET A 160 -4.50 2.30 16.64
CA MET A 160 -3.76 1.54 17.66
C MET A 160 -2.33 2.03 17.84
N GLU A 161 -1.89 2.11 19.11
CA GLU A 161 -0.50 2.38 19.48
C GLU A 161 0.39 1.13 19.29
N PRO A 162 1.72 1.28 19.12
CA PRO A 162 2.63 0.16 18.81
C PRO A 162 2.57 -1.01 19.79
N ASP A 163 2.44 -0.74 21.10
CA ASP A 163 2.37 -1.80 22.12
C ASP A 163 1.10 -2.65 22.02
N GLU A 164 0.00 -2.06 21.58
CA GLU A 164 -1.23 -2.77 21.27
C GLU A 164 -1.08 -3.61 20.00
N ARG A 165 -0.52 -3.02 18.93
CA ARG A 165 -0.25 -3.72 17.67
C ARG A 165 0.59 -4.98 17.88
N ARG A 166 1.66 -4.87 18.68
CA ARG A 166 2.53 -6.03 18.99
C ARG A 166 1.77 -7.17 19.63
N LYS A 167 0.82 -6.88 20.54
CA LYS A 167 -0.05 -7.91 21.15
C LYS A 167 -0.96 -8.56 20.12
N GLN A 168 -1.51 -7.75 19.20
CA GLN A 168 -2.39 -8.28 18.15
C GLN A 168 -1.64 -9.14 17.14
N TYR A 169 -0.41 -8.75 16.76
CA TYR A 169 0.44 -9.59 15.89
C TYR A 169 0.93 -10.87 16.57
N ALA A 170 0.97 -10.92 17.90
CA ALA A 170 1.30 -12.13 18.64
C ALA A 170 0.19 -13.20 18.59
N ALA A 171 -1.05 -12.83 18.26
CA ALA A 171 -2.16 -13.75 18.07
C ALA A 171 -1.90 -14.77 16.96
N ASP A 172 -2.60 -15.90 17.00
CA ASP A 172 -2.50 -16.96 15.97
C ASP A 172 -2.99 -16.46 14.61
N ILE A 173 -4.03 -15.64 14.61
CA ILE A 173 -4.66 -15.06 13.42
C ILE A 173 -4.87 -13.57 13.66
N THR A 174 -4.44 -12.72 12.72
CA THR A 174 -4.56 -11.27 12.85
C THR A 174 -5.26 -10.69 11.62
N TYR A 175 -6.37 -9.98 11.83
CA TYR A 175 -7.06 -9.21 10.83
C TYR A 175 -6.47 -7.80 10.72
N GLY A 176 -6.53 -7.19 9.55
CA GLY A 176 -6.10 -5.81 9.33
C GLY A 176 -6.27 -5.39 7.89
N THR A 177 -5.97 -4.13 7.60
CA THR A 177 -5.99 -3.62 6.23
C THR A 177 -4.62 -3.80 5.56
N ASN A 178 -4.61 -3.86 4.24
CA ASN A 178 -3.38 -3.89 3.44
C ASN A 178 -2.45 -2.71 3.79
N ASN A 179 -3.01 -1.52 3.99
CA ASN A 179 -2.25 -0.31 4.30
C ASN A 179 -1.59 -0.42 5.68
N GLU A 180 -2.33 -0.83 6.71
CA GLU A 180 -1.78 -0.95 8.07
C GLU A 180 -0.69 -2.02 8.17
N PHE A 181 -0.89 -3.18 7.54
CA PHE A 181 0.15 -4.21 7.48
C PHE A 181 1.41 -3.72 6.76
N GLY A 182 1.25 -3.01 5.66
CA GLY A 182 2.38 -2.46 4.91
C GLY A 182 3.07 -1.31 5.64
N PHE A 183 2.33 -0.43 6.31
CA PHE A 183 2.92 0.63 7.13
C PHE A 183 3.64 0.08 8.36
N ASP A 184 3.11 -0.95 9.01
CA ASP A 184 3.81 -1.60 10.12
C ASP A 184 5.13 -2.24 9.67
N TYR A 185 5.16 -2.85 8.46
CA TYR A 185 6.41 -3.31 7.87
C TYR A 185 7.41 -2.17 7.68
N LEU A 186 6.97 -1.03 7.15
CA LEU A 186 7.86 0.12 6.97
C LEU A 186 8.33 0.69 8.32
N ARG A 187 7.42 0.83 9.30
CA ARG A 187 7.75 1.29 10.66
C ARG A 187 8.76 0.36 11.35
N ASP A 188 8.58 -0.95 11.25
CA ASP A 188 9.49 -1.96 11.81
C ASP A 188 10.91 -1.85 11.24
N ASN A 189 11.03 -1.49 9.96
CA ASN A 189 12.31 -1.26 9.30
C ASN A 189 12.90 0.14 9.56
N MET A 190 12.17 1.03 10.24
CA MET A 190 12.65 2.32 10.74
C MET A 190 12.91 2.29 12.25
N ALA A 191 12.56 1.22 12.97
CA ALA A 191 12.66 1.07 14.42
C ALA A 191 14.12 1.20 14.92
N TRP A 192 14.32 1.81 16.08
CA TRP A 192 15.63 1.99 16.70
C TRP A 192 15.96 0.89 17.71
N THR A 193 14.94 0.22 18.22
CA THR A 193 15.07 -0.91 19.14
C THR A 193 14.18 -2.07 18.71
N VAL A 194 14.50 -3.28 19.14
CA VAL A 194 13.69 -4.49 18.85
C VAL A 194 12.29 -4.36 19.47
N GLU A 195 12.19 -3.67 20.60
CA GLU A 195 10.92 -3.43 21.30
C GLU A 195 9.97 -2.51 20.53
N GLU A 196 10.45 -1.71 19.58
CA GLU A 196 9.62 -0.90 18.71
C GLU A 196 8.99 -1.70 17.57
N GLN A 197 9.58 -2.83 17.19
CA GLN A 197 9.04 -3.69 16.14
C GLN A 197 7.75 -4.37 16.61
N VAL A 198 6.76 -4.45 15.72
CA VAL A 198 5.44 -5.00 16.04
C VAL A 198 5.14 -6.31 15.30
N GLN A 199 5.62 -6.49 14.08
CA GLN A 199 5.41 -7.69 13.28
C GLN A 199 6.39 -8.81 13.64
N ARG A 200 5.98 -10.06 13.44
CA ARG A 200 6.82 -11.24 13.69
C ARG A 200 7.11 -12.08 12.44
N GLY A 201 6.90 -11.49 11.25
CA GLY A 201 7.19 -12.13 9.96
C GLY A 201 5.98 -12.27 9.05
N HIS A 202 6.19 -12.80 7.86
CA HIS A 202 5.23 -12.89 6.77
C HIS A 202 5.03 -14.34 6.34
N ASN A 203 4.33 -15.14 7.17
CA ASN A 203 4.12 -16.57 6.92
C ASN A 203 3.00 -16.82 5.90
N PHE A 204 1.76 -16.46 6.22
CA PHE A 204 0.62 -16.69 5.33
C PHE A 204 -0.35 -15.50 5.36
N ALA A 205 -0.72 -14.98 4.18
CA ALA A 205 -1.77 -13.99 4.04
C ALA A 205 -2.94 -14.52 3.22
N ILE A 206 -4.14 -14.26 3.70
CA ILE A 206 -5.41 -14.47 2.98
C ILE A 206 -5.99 -13.08 2.69
N ILE A 207 -6.09 -12.70 1.42
CA ILE A 207 -6.57 -11.39 1.02
C ILE A 207 -8.05 -11.48 0.64
N ASP A 208 -8.91 -10.80 1.40
CA ASP A 208 -10.32 -10.63 1.03
C ASP A 208 -10.42 -9.51 -0.01
N GLU A 209 -11.30 -9.68 -0.99
CA GLU A 209 -11.42 -8.78 -2.15
C GLU A 209 -10.05 -8.55 -2.84
N VAL A 210 -9.36 -9.64 -3.13
CA VAL A 210 -7.97 -9.66 -3.64
C VAL A 210 -7.78 -8.85 -4.92
N ASP A 211 -8.79 -8.71 -5.74
CA ASP A 211 -8.78 -7.91 -6.96
C ASP A 211 -8.81 -6.39 -6.69
N SER A 212 -9.40 -5.94 -5.58
CA SER A 212 -9.25 -4.57 -5.14
C SER A 212 -7.81 -4.29 -4.72
N ILE A 213 -7.35 -5.07 -3.76
CA ILE A 213 -6.07 -4.81 -3.09
C ILE A 213 -4.88 -5.00 -4.04
N LEU A 214 -4.86 -6.11 -4.78
CA LEU A 214 -3.70 -6.45 -5.62
C LEU A 214 -3.77 -5.90 -7.06
N ILE A 215 -4.91 -5.37 -7.49
CA ILE A 215 -5.07 -4.80 -8.83
C ILE A 215 -5.41 -3.32 -8.76
N ASP A 216 -6.55 -2.93 -8.14
CA ASP A 216 -7.01 -1.53 -8.18
C ASP A 216 -6.13 -0.60 -7.35
N GLU A 217 -5.85 -0.97 -6.11
CA GLU A 217 -5.02 -0.21 -5.19
C GLU A 217 -3.53 -0.31 -5.50
N ALA A 218 -3.09 -1.35 -6.22
CA ALA A 218 -1.68 -1.60 -6.55
C ALA A 218 -1.12 -0.67 -7.66
N ARG A 219 -1.60 0.57 -7.74
CA ARG A 219 -1.15 1.61 -8.68
C ARG A 219 -0.12 2.56 -8.05
N THR A 220 -0.22 2.77 -6.75
CA THR A 220 0.65 3.65 -5.98
C THR A 220 1.33 2.89 -4.84
N PRO A 221 2.58 3.20 -4.47
CA PRO A 221 3.23 2.58 -3.33
C PRO A 221 2.71 3.15 -1.99
N LEU A 222 2.97 2.43 -0.91
CA LEU A 222 2.88 2.94 0.45
C LEU A 222 4.13 3.78 0.72
N ILE A 223 3.97 4.99 1.24
CA ILE A 223 5.06 5.92 1.49
C ILE A 223 4.93 6.50 2.90
N ILE A 224 6.02 6.48 3.64
CA ILE A 224 6.20 7.26 4.87
C ILE A 224 7.15 8.40 4.55
N SER A 225 6.71 9.63 4.72
CA SER A 225 7.51 10.83 4.52
C SER A 225 7.63 11.63 5.81
N GLY A 226 8.73 12.33 5.95
CA GLY A 226 8.99 13.23 7.07
C GLY A 226 9.65 14.52 6.60
N PRO A 227 9.82 15.52 7.48
CA PRO A 227 10.49 16.75 7.13
C PRO A 227 11.94 16.47 6.73
N ALA A 228 12.36 16.97 5.58
CA ALA A 228 13.74 16.91 5.15
C ALA A 228 14.63 17.66 6.15
N ALA A 229 15.72 17.04 6.56
CA ALA A 229 16.76 17.70 7.35
C ALA A 229 17.62 18.54 6.39
N GLY A 230 17.62 19.88 6.54
CA GLY A 230 18.53 20.67 5.76
C GLY A 230 18.27 22.17 5.67
N GLU A 231 19.22 22.88 5.11
CA GLU A 231 19.19 24.34 4.86
C GLU A 231 18.34 24.74 3.62
N ALA A 232 17.54 23.84 3.06
CA ALA A 232 16.77 24.08 1.84
C ALA A 232 15.90 25.35 1.91
N ASN A 233 15.28 25.60 3.06
CA ASN A 233 14.42 26.79 3.27
C ASN A 233 15.18 28.10 3.05
N ARG A 234 16.47 28.15 3.42
CA ARG A 234 17.34 29.31 3.15
C ARG A 234 17.52 29.54 1.65
N TRP A 235 17.71 28.47 0.89
CA TRP A 235 17.87 28.57 -0.56
C TRP A 235 16.60 29.01 -1.26
N TYR A 236 15.42 28.53 -0.87
CA TYR A 236 14.15 29.01 -1.44
C TYR A 236 13.98 30.51 -1.21
N ALA A 237 14.26 31.02 0.00
CA ALA A 237 14.17 32.45 0.27
C ALA A 237 15.18 33.27 -0.54
N GLU A 238 16.43 32.79 -0.67
CA GLU A 238 17.47 33.47 -1.44
C GLU A 238 17.15 33.48 -2.94
N PHE A 239 16.75 32.34 -3.53
CA PHE A 239 16.41 32.27 -4.94
C PHE A 239 15.11 32.99 -5.29
N ALA A 240 14.13 33.06 -4.39
CA ALA A 240 12.96 33.89 -4.57
C ALA A 240 13.35 35.37 -4.67
N ARG A 241 14.30 35.82 -3.84
CA ARG A 241 14.85 37.18 -3.91
C ARG A 241 15.62 37.45 -5.23
N ILE A 242 16.48 36.53 -5.64
CA ILE A 242 17.22 36.58 -6.91
C ILE A 242 16.24 36.67 -8.08
N ALA A 243 15.25 35.80 -8.16
CA ALA A 243 14.25 35.82 -9.21
C ALA A 243 13.43 37.12 -9.25
N ALA A 244 13.11 37.69 -8.07
CA ALA A 244 12.32 38.89 -7.98
C ALA A 244 13.11 40.17 -8.35
N THR A 245 14.39 40.26 -7.93
CA THR A 245 15.14 41.53 -7.99
C THR A 245 16.28 41.55 -8.99
N LEU A 246 16.91 40.40 -9.26
CA LEU A 246 18.13 40.33 -10.09
C LEU A 246 17.81 39.91 -11.53
N LEU A 247 16.85 39.04 -11.77
CA LEU A 247 16.60 38.45 -13.08
C LEU A 247 15.39 39.06 -13.78
N LYS A 248 15.53 39.29 -15.11
CA LYS A 248 14.51 39.90 -15.98
C LYS A 248 14.08 38.94 -17.07
N ARG A 249 12.76 38.85 -17.29
CA ARG A 249 12.17 38.08 -18.39
C ARG A 249 12.60 38.61 -19.73
N GLY A 250 12.99 37.74 -20.66
CA GLY A 250 13.42 38.04 -22.01
C GLY A 250 14.90 38.48 -22.13
N GLU A 251 15.59 38.82 -21.03
CA GLU A 251 17.03 39.07 -20.97
C GLU A 251 17.79 37.93 -20.35
N ASP A 252 17.30 37.43 -19.20
CA ASP A 252 17.98 36.45 -18.35
C ASP A 252 17.29 35.04 -18.35
N TYR A 253 16.00 35.01 -18.69
CA TYR A 253 15.24 33.76 -18.81
C TYR A 253 14.03 33.92 -19.75
N GLU A 254 13.59 32.81 -20.32
CA GLU A 254 12.39 32.71 -21.17
C GLU A 254 11.31 31.90 -20.46
N VAL A 255 10.03 32.19 -20.82
CA VAL A 255 8.85 31.50 -20.24
C VAL A 255 7.95 31.01 -21.36
N ASP A 256 7.69 29.72 -21.41
CA ASP A 256 6.66 29.12 -22.27
C ASP A 256 5.39 28.84 -21.42
N GLU A 257 4.45 29.80 -21.47
CA GLU A 257 3.20 29.69 -20.69
C GLU A 257 2.33 28.50 -21.12
N LYS A 258 2.42 28.08 -22.40
CA LYS A 258 1.63 26.94 -22.90
C LYS A 258 2.16 25.60 -22.40
N LYS A 259 3.45 25.46 -22.30
CA LYS A 259 4.11 24.25 -21.79
C LYS A 259 4.35 24.31 -20.28
N ARG A 260 4.08 25.48 -19.64
CA ARG A 260 4.38 25.74 -18.22
C ARG A 260 5.85 25.48 -17.88
N THR A 261 6.77 25.89 -18.77
CA THR A 261 8.22 25.72 -18.57
C THR A 261 8.94 27.05 -18.57
N VAL A 262 10.09 27.08 -17.91
CA VAL A 262 11.01 28.19 -17.90
C VAL A 262 12.39 27.75 -18.41
N GLY A 263 13.08 28.59 -19.14
CA GLY A 263 14.44 28.33 -19.58
C GLY A 263 15.35 29.49 -19.16
N ILE A 264 16.43 29.20 -18.46
CA ILE A 264 17.40 30.21 -18.03
C ILE A 264 18.39 30.42 -19.19
N LEU A 265 18.68 31.67 -19.49
CA LEU A 265 19.64 32.07 -20.54
C LEU A 265 21.02 32.31 -19.92
N GLU A 266 22.06 32.27 -20.77
CA GLU A 266 23.45 32.44 -20.33
C GLU A 266 23.69 33.73 -19.51
N PRO A 267 23.13 34.91 -19.88
CA PRO A 267 23.26 36.11 -19.05
C PRO A 267 22.63 35.99 -17.66
N GLY A 268 21.59 35.19 -17.53
CA GLY A 268 20.94 34.92 -16.24
C GLY A 268 21.79 34.03 -15.34
N ILE A 269 22.42 33.02 -15.93
CA ILE A 269 23.36 32.12 -15.23
C ILE A 269 24.54 32.91 -14.69
N ASP A 270 25.19 33.74 -15.54
CA ASP A 270 26.35 34.56 -15.13
C ASP A 270 26.02 35.46 -13.95
N LYS A 271 24.83 36.09 -13.95
CA LYS A 271 24.38 36.95 -12.84
C LYS A 271 24.19 36.18 -11.54
N VAL A 272 23.66 34.95 -11.63
CA VAL A 272 23.44 34.09 -10.44
C VAL A 272 24.77 33.57 -9.90
N GLU A 273 25.69 33.17 -10.78
CA GLU A 273 27.03 32.72 -10.39
C GLU A 273 27.81 33.83 -9.68
N ASP A 274 27.78 35.03 -10.24
CA ASP A 274 28.41 36.22 -9.63
C ASP A 274 27.79 36.55 -8.26
N HIS A 275 26.46 36.49 -8.15
CA HIS A 275 25.75 36.79 -6.90
C HIS A 275 26.04 35.78 -5.79
N LEU A 276 26.13 34.49 -6.13
CA LEU A 276 26.38 33.40 -5.19
C LEU A 276 27.88 33.14 -4.93
N GLY A 277 28.76 33.75 -5.74
CA GLY A 277 30.19 33.52 -5.68
C GLY A 277 30.60 32.10 -6.13
N VAL A 278 29.82 31.48 -7.00
CA VAL A 278 30.07 30.13 -7.56
C VAL A 278 30.68 30.28 -8.96
N LYS A 279 31.64 29.41 -9.29
CA LYS A 279 32.30 29.52 -10.62
C LYS A 279 31.51 28.85 -11.75
N ASN A 280 30.74 27.83 -11.44
CA ASN A 280 29.92 27.10 -12.40
C ASN A 280 28.71 26.46 -11.72
N LEU A 281 27.53 26.90 -12.11
CA LEU A 281 26.25 26.41 -11.53
C LEU A 281 25.94 24.98 -11.94
N TYR A 282 26.52 24.50 -13.05
CA TYR A 282 26.32 23.15 -13.59
C TYR A 282 27.30 22.11 -13.05
N GLU A 283 28.24 22.47 -12.18
CA GLU A 283 29.05 21.48 -11.47
C GLU A 283 28.15 20.60 -10.59
N SER A 284 28.48 19.31 -10.48
CA SER A 284 27.68 18.30 -9.76
C SER A 284 27.28 18.73 -8.33
N LYS A 285 28.20 19.40 -7.61
CA LYS A 285 27.94 19.95 -6.26
C LYS A 285 26.92 21.11 -6.22
N ASN A 286 26.75 21.82 -7.34
CA ASN A 286 25.88 23.01 -7.47
C ASN A 286 24.56 22.67 -8.17
N THR A 287 24.39 21.47 -8.72
CA THR A 287 23.19 21.03 -9.46
C THR A 287 21.88 21.29 -8.71
N PRO A 288 21.77 21.06 -7.38
CA PRO A 288 20.55 21.39 -6.63
C PRO A 288 20.14 22.87 -6.71
N LEU A 289 21.11 23.79 -6.83
CA LEU A 289 20.85 25.22 -6.91
C LEU A 289 20.06 25.60 -8.18
N ILE A 290 20.26 24.86 -9.28
CA ILE A 290 19.50 25.06 -10.52
C ILE A 290 18.02 24.74 -10.30
N GLY A 291 17.70 23.72 -9.51
CA GLY A 291 16.34 23.37 -9.12
C GLY A 291 15.64 24.52 -8.38
N PHE A 292 16.28 25.07 -7.35
CA PHE A 292 15.76 26.23 -6.61
C PHE A 292 15.56 27.45 -7.50
N LEU A 293 16.50 27.72 -8.41
CA LEU A 293 16.41 28.83 -9.36
C LEU A 293 15.23 28.66 -10.32
N ASN A 294 15.11 27.50 -10.95
CA ASN A 294 13.99 27.17 -11.85
C ASN A 294 12.64 27.29 -11.16
N ASN A 295 12.52 26.73 -9.95
CA ASN A 295 11.29 26.77 -9.19
C ASN A 295 10.90 28.18 -8.76
N SER A 296 11.88 29.00 -8.39
CA SER A 296 11.62 30.39 -8.02
C SER A 296 11.14 31.21 -9.23
N ILE A 297 11.70 30.98 -10.43
CA ILE A 297 11.24 31.63 -11.66
C ILE A 297 9.85 31.13 -12.06
N LYS A 298 9.60 29.81 -11.97
CA LYS A 298 8.27 29.24 -12.21
C LYS A 298 7.23 29.82 -11.24
N ALA A 299 7.52 29.86 -9.95
CA ALA A 299 6.64 30.44 -8.93
C ALA A 299 6.31 31.91 -9.24
N LYS A 300 7.29 32.68 -9.71
CA LYS A 300 7.11 34.09 -10.09
C LYS A 300 6.22 34.28 -11.30
N GLU A 301 6.44 33.47 -12.36
CA GLU A 301 5.86 33.74 -13.69
C GLU A 301 4.62 32.89 -14.00
N LEU A 302 4.53 31.66 -13.47
CA LEU A 302 3.51 30.67 -13.86
C LEU A 302 2.46 30.42 -12.81
N PHE A 303 2.64 30.91 -11.58
CA PHE A 303 1.69 30.73 -10.48
C PHE A 303 1.22 32.08 -9.94
N THR A 304 -0.07 32.32 -10.02
CA THR A 304 -0.69 33.62 -9.68
C THR A 304 -1.59 33.49 -8.45
N ASN A 305 -1.41 34.39 -7.49
CA ASN A 305 -2.27 34.47 -6.31
C ASN A 305 -3.72 34.77 -6.71
N ASN A 306 -4.68 34.17 -6.02
CA ASN A 306 -6.13 34.20 -6.29
C ASN A 306 -6.55 33.52 -7.62
N LYS A 307 -5.66 32.77 -8.25
CA LYS A 307 -5.96 31.95 -9.42
C LYS A 307 -5.48 30.52 -9.22
N ASP A 308 -4.17 30.32 -9.10
CA ASP A 308 -3.56 28.98 -8.92
C ASP A 308 -3.48 28.61 -7.43
N TYR A 309 -3.39 29.60 -6.55
CA TYR A 309 -3.37 29.43 -5.09
C TYR A 309 -3.93 30.66 -4.37
N VAL A 310 -4.20 30.53 -3.10
CA VAL A 310 -4.57 31.65 -2.17
C VAL A 310 -3.71 31.59 -0.93
N VAL A 311 -3.52 32.75 -0.28
CA VAL A 311 -2.83 32.83 1.02
C VAL A 311 -3.88 33.12 2.09
N ILE A 312 -4.10 32.18 3.01
CA ILE A 312 -5.06 32.30 4.12
C ILE A 312 -4.32 31.93 5.40
N ASP A 313 -4.43 32.76 6.44
CA ASP A 313 -3.80 32.55 7.76
C ASP A 313 -2.29 32.29 7.71
N GLY A 314 -1.59 32.87 6.71
CA GLY A 314 -0.15 32.68 6.51
C GLY A 314 0.22 31.37 5.84
N GLU A 315 -0.72 30.62 5.29
CA GLU A 315 -0.50 29.39 4.53
C GLU A 315 -0.89 29.55 3.06
N VAL A 316 -0.08 28.98 2.17
CA VAL A 316 -0.39 28.86 0.74
C VAL A 316 -1.30 27.65 0.55
N LEU A 317 -2.48 27.85 -0.03
CA LEU A 317 -3.46 26.80 -0.32
C LEU A 317 -3.72 26.74 -1.81
N ILE A 318 -3.67 25.54 -2.40
CA ILE A 318 -3.90 25.32 -3.83
C ILE A 318 -5.37 25.57 -4.17
N VAL A 319 -5.61 26.24 -5.30
CA VAL A 319 -6.92 26.38 -5.91
C VAL A 319 -7.00 25.46 -7.13
N ASP A 320 -7.99 24.59 -7.15
CA ASP A 320 -8.27 23.70 -8.28
C ASP A 320 -8.66 24.50 -9.54
N GLU A 321 -7.92 24.30 -10.60
CA GLU A 321 -8.05 25.08 -11.85
C GLU A 321 -9.43 24.88 -12.53
N HIS A 322 -10.08 23.73 -12.32
CA HIS A 322 -11.34 23.39 -12.95
C HIS A 322 -12.56 23.76 -12.10
N THR A 323 -12.45 23.59 -10.79
CA THR A 323 -13.59 23.79 -9.86
C THR A 323 -13.51 25.12 -9.11
N GLY A 324 -12.36 25.78 -9.08
CA GLY A 324 -12.11 26.99 -8.28
C GLY A 324 -12.15 26.75 -6.77
N ARG A 325 -12.15 25.48 -6.32
CA ARG A 325 -12.19 25.11 -4.90
C ARG A 325 -10.79 25.10 -4.31
N ILE A 326 -10.69 25.50 -3.05
CA ILE A 326 -9.46 25.35 -2.27
C ILE A 326 -9.28 23.87 -1.94
N LEU A 327 -8.06 23.36 -2.13
CA LEU A 327 -7.68 21.98 -1.83
C LEU A 327 -6.82 21.95 -0.55
N PRO A 328 -7.45 21.81 0.65
CA PRO A 328 -6.70 21.77 1.91
C PRO A 328 -5.79 20.55 1.99
N GLY A 329 -4.58 20.74 2.54
CA GLY A 329 -3.63 19.63 2.74
C GLY A 329 -2.84 19.21 1.51
N ARG A 330 -3.17 19.70 0.29
CA ARG A 330 -2.38 19.46 -0.92
C ARG A 330 -1.29 20.51 -1.09
N ARG A 331 -0.15 20.09 -1.62
CA ARG A 331 1.00 20.95 -1.95
C ARG A 331 1.42 20.69 -3.39
N TYR A 332 1.99 21.70 -4.04
CA TYR A 332 2.67 21.49 -5.32
C TYR A 332 3.96 20.71 -5.09
N ASN A 333 4.28 19.81 -6.00
CA ASN A 333 5.45 18.94 -5.94
C ASN A 333 6.75 19.70 -6.34
N ASP A 334 7.88 19.02 -6.19
CA ASP A 334 9.21 19.43 -6.70
C ASP A 334 9.69 20.80 -6.19
N GLY A 335 9.35 21.16 -4.95
CA GLY A 335 9.76 22.42 -4.36
C GLY A 335 9.03 23.67 -4.89
N ILE A 336 8.07 23.53 -5.78
CA ILE A 336 7.25 24.64 -6.30
C ILE A 336 6.46 25.31 -5.17
N HIS A 337 5.90 24.52 -4.24
CA HIS A 337 5.12 25.06 -3.14
C HIS A 337 5.96 25.94 -2.21
N GLN A 338 7.17 25.50 -1.87
CA GLN A 338 8.14 26.25 -1.09
C GLN A 338 8.61 27.51 -1.82
N ALA A 339 8.79 27.42 -3.12
CA ALA A 339 9.11 28.59 -3.94
C ALA A 339 7.97 29.62 -3.95
N ILE A 340 6.71 29.18 -3.92
CA ILE A 340 5.53 30.06 -3.77
C ILE A 340 5.46 30.63 -2.35
N GLU A 341 5.66 29.83 -1.31
CA GLU A 341 5.74 30.31 0.08
C GLU A 341 6.83 31.38 0.24
N ALA A 342 8.01 31.15 -0.35
CA ALA A 342 9.10 32.14 -0.37
C ALA A 342 8.73 33.41 -1.16
N LYS A 343 8.04 33.27 -2.29
CA LYS A 343 7.55 34.40 -3.10
C LYS A 343 6.56 35.26 -2.33
N GLU A 344 5.64 34.66 -1.60
CA GLU A 344 4.61 35.35 -0.83
C GLU A 344 5.11 35.82 0.55
N GLY A 345 6.35 35.47 0.94
CA GLY A 345 6.97 35.86 2.20
C GLY A 345 6.30 35.24 3.44
N VAL A 346 5.64 34.11 3.28
CA VAL A 346 5.07 33.32 4.37
C VAL A 346 6.10 32.31 4.89
N GLU A 347 5.79 31.63 6.00
CA GLU A 347 6.67 30.58 6.54
C GLU A 347 6.87 29.47 5.51
N ILE A 348 8.13 29.20 5.15
CA ILE A 348 8.49 28.12 4.22
C ILE A 348 8.48 26.82 5.03
N LYS A 349 7.48 25.99 4.78
CA LYS A 349 7.40 24.66 5.43
C LYS A 349 8.41 23.73 4.74
N PRO A 350 9.13 22.90 5.53
CA PRO A 350 10.11 21.99 4.98
C PRO A 350 9.47 21.06 3.95
N GLU A 351 10.23 20.65 2.95
CA GLU A 351 9.84 19.62 2.01
C GLU A 351 9.75 18.28 2.73
N ASN A 352 8.77 17.47 2.37
CA ASN A 352 8.67 16.13 2.89
C ASN A 352 9.58 15.23 2.06
N GLN A 353 10.49 14.54 2.74
CA GLN A 353 11.37 13.55 2.14
C GLN A 353 10.80 12.16 2.40
N THR A 354 10.80 11.30 1.37
CA THR A 354 10.45 9.89 1.51
C THR A 354 11.44 9.19 2.43
N MET A 355 10.97 8.68 3.57
CA MET A 355 11.79 7.96 4.54
C MET A 355 11.75 6.45 4.31
N ALA A 356 10.59 5.94 3.90
CA ALA A 356 10.40 4.54 3.57
C ALA A 356 9.26 4.38 2.56
N THR A 357 9.38 3.42 1.66
CA THR A 357 8.37 3.13 0.65
C THR A 357 8.37 1.65 0.29
N VAL A 358 7.21 1.11 -0.05
CA VAL A 358 7.04 -0.24 -0.61
C VAL A 358 5.77 -0.29 -1.46
N THR A 359 5.83 -0.96 -2.60
CA THR A 359 4.61 -1.26 -3.37
C THR A 359 3.83 -2.40 -2.72
N LEU A 360 2.50 -2.39 -2.88
CA LEU A 360 1.66 -3.51 -2.40
C LEU A 360 2.08 -4.84 -3.04
N GLN A 361 2.50 -4.79 -4.32
CA GLN A 361 3.00 -5.97 -5.02
C GLN A 361 4.21 -6.58 -4.30
N ASN A 362 5.23 -5.78 -4.00
CA ASN A 362 6.44 -6.27 -3.36
C ASN A 362 6.20 -6.61 -1.88
N TYR A 363 5.30 -5.89 -1.20
CA TYR A 363 4.92 -6.23 0.16
C TYR A 363 4.29 -7.64 0.25
N PHE A 364 3.26 -7.93 -0.56
CA PHE A 364 2.59 -9.23 -0.51
C PHE A 364 3.42 -10.40 -1.05
N ARG A 365 4.41 -10.13 -1.89
CA ARG A 365 5.39 -11.13 -2.34
C ARG A 365 6.35 -11.61 -1.23
N MET A 366 6.42 -10.90 -0.09
CA MET A 366 7.25 -11.31 1.05
C MET A 366 6.65 -12.46 1.86
N TYR A 367 5.36 -12.72 1.71
CA TYR A 367 4.74 -13.83 2.42
C TYR A 367 5.20 -15.18 1.87
N ASP A 368 5.54 -16.13 2.77
CA ASP A 368 5.90 -17.50 2.39
C ASP A 368 4.77 -18.18 1.62
N LYS A 369 3.53 -17.85 1.95
CA LYS A 369 2.32 -18.28 1.26
C LYS A 369 1.32 -17.14 1.13
N LEU A 370 0.78 -16.96 -0.07
CA LEU A 370 -0.23 -15.97 -0.40
C LEU A 370 -1.47 -16.66 -0.97
N SER A 371 -2.64 -16.17 -0.63
CA SER A 371 -3.90 -16.56 -1.26
C SER A 371 -4.90 -15.42 -1.21
N GLY A 372 -5.99 -15.53 -1.93
CA GLY A 372 -7.01 -14.50 -1.93
C GLY A 372 -8.36 -15.00 -2.37
N MET A 373 -9.38 -14.19 -2.13
CA MET A 373 -10.75 -14.50 -2.52
C MET A 373 -11.45 -13.24 -3.05
N THR A 374 -12.24 -13.44 -4.08
CA THR A 374 -13.09 -12.39 -4.68
C THR A 374 -14.19 -13.04 -5.52
N GLY A 375 -15.16 -12.26 -5.97
CA GLY A 375 -16.20 -12.70 -6.92
C GLY A 375 -15.81 -12.53 -8.40
N THR A 376 -14.64 -11.94 -8.71
CA THR A 376 -14.34 -11.37 -10.03
C THR A 376 -12.84 -11.40 -10.39
N ALA A 377 -12.15 -12.51 -10.21
CA ALA A 377 -10.71 -12.61 -10.49
C ALA A 377 -10.37 -13.11 -11.92
N GLU A 378 -11.28 -13.84 -12.57
CA GLU A 378 -11.01 -14.53 -13.85
C GLU A 378 -10.50 -13.58 -14.94
N THR A 379 -10.99 -12.34 -14.98
CA THR A 379 -10.58 -11.34 -15.98
C THR A 379 -9.11 -10.93 -15.84
N GLU A 380 -8.57 -10.97 -14.64
CA GLU A 380 -7.19 -10.56 -14.29
C GLU A 380 -6.27 -11.76 -13.99
N ALA A 381 -6.71 -12.99 -14.31
CA ALA A 381 -5.97 -14.21 -13.96
C ALA A 381 -4.52 -14.23 -14.48
N ALA A 382 -4.26 -13.64 -15.64
CA ALA A 382 -2.91 -13.54 -16.19
C ALA A 382 -2.02 -12.60 -15.37
N GLU A 383 -2.57 -11.49 -14.87
CA GLU A 383 -1.83 -10.54 -14.03
C GLU A 383 -1.54 -11.13 -12.64
N PHE A 384 -2.51 -11.81 -12.03
CA PHE A 384 -2.32 -12.53 -10.77
C PHE A 384 -1.22 -13.58 -10.87
N MET A 385 -1.22 -14.35 -11.96
CA MET A 385 -0.18 -15.38 -12.18
C MET A 385 1.19 -14.75 -12.43
N ASN A 386 1.29 -13.73 -13.25
CA ASN A 386 2.57 -13.13 -13.64
C ASN A 386 3.20 -12.30 -12.51
N THR A 387 2.38 -11.67 -11.68
CA THR A 387 2.85 -10.74 -10.63
C THR A 387 3.01 -11.42 -9.28
N TYR A 388 2.07 -12.30 -8.91
CA TYR A 388 2.00 -12.88 -7.57
C TYR A 388 2.10 -14.40 -7.54
N GLU A 389 2.22 -15.05 -8.70
CA GLU A 389 2.22 -16.51 -8.88
C GLU A 389 0.93 -17.18 -8.36
N LEU A 390 -0.18 -16.42 -8.35
CA LEU A 390 -1.48 -16.88 -7.88
C LEU A 390 -2.34 -17.42 -9.03
N GLY A 391 -2.73 -18.69 -8.94
CA GLY A 391 -3.73 -19.28 -9.83
C GLY A 391 -5.14 -18.86 -9.42
N VAL A 392 -6.03 -18.63 -10.39
CA VAL A 392 -7.45 -18.33 -10.13
C VAL A 392 -8.25 -19.60 -10.30
N VAL A 393 -8.98 -20.01 -9.26
CA VAL A 393 -9.81 -21.22 -9.25
C VAL A 393 -11.29 -20.82 -9.10
N PRO A 394 -12.09 -20.91 -10.17
CA PRO A 394 -13.53 -20.66 -10.10
C PRO A 394 -14.23 -21.74 -9.27
N ILE A 395 -14.83 -21.35 -8.17
CA ILE A 395 -15.60 -22.26 -7.31
C ILE A 395 -17.09 -22.20 -7.73
N PRO A 396 -17.75 -23.33 -7.90
CA PRO A 396 -19.17 -23.35 -8.25
C PRO A 396 -20.04 -22.74 -7.12
N THR A 397 -21.15 -22.13 -7.48
CA THR A 397 -22.11 -21.60 -6.49
C THR A 397 -22.87 -22.73 -5.78
N ASN A 398 -23.22 -22.54 -4.50
CA ASN A 398 -23.98 -23.50 -3.73
C ASN A 398 -25.38 -23.73 -4.33
N LYS A 399 -26.02 -22.63 -4.76
CA LYS A 399 -27.30 -22.67 -5.51
C LYS A 399 -27.14 -21.94 -6.84
N GLY A 400 -27.87 -22.39 -7.85
CA GLY A 400 -27.85 -21.75 -9.16
C GLY A 400 -28.27 -20.29 -9.10
N VAL A 401 -27.59 -19.41 -9.85
CA VAL A 401 -27.91 -17.99 -9.93
C VAL A 401 -29.23 -17.80 -10.68
N GLN A 402 -30.20 -17.13 -10.04
CA GLN A 402 -31.51 -16.81 -10.61
C GLN A 402 -31.63 -15.36 -11.08
N ARG A 403 -30.60 -14.55 -10.91
CA ARG A 403 -30.58 -13.14 -11.34
C ARG A 403 -30.73 -13.02 -12.86
N ILE A 404 -31.56 -12.07 -13.28
CA ILE A 404 -31.76 -11.70 -14.68
C ILE A 404 -30.93 -10.43 -14.98
N ASP A 405 -29.93 -10.58 -15.82
CA ASP A 405 -29.12 -9.46 -16.30
C ASP A 405 -29.77 -8.89 -17.59
N ASN A 406 -30.50 -7.80 -17.44
CA ASN A 406 -31.18 -7.15 -18.53
C ASN A 406 -30.22 -6.41 -19.48
N PRO A 407 -30.51 -6.29 -20.78
CA PRO A 407 -29.74 -5.51 -21.73
C PRO A 407 -29.60 -4.04 -21.29
N ASP A 408 -28.43 -3.46 -21.64
CA ASP A 408 -28.16 -2.05 -21.38
C ASP A 408 -29.09 -1.16 -22.15
N LYS A 409 -29.50 -0.01 -21.55
CA LYS A 409 -30.21 1.05 -22.23
C LYS A 409 -29.28 2.21 -22.48
N VAL A 410 -29.05 2.58 -23.75
CA VAL A 410 -28.13 3.65 -24.12
C VAL A 410 -28.93 4.86 -24.63
N TYR A 411 -28.60 6.00 -24.03
CA TYR A 411 -29.27 7.29 -24.36
C TYR A 411 -28.27 8.21 -25.07
N ARG A 412 -28.77 9.25 -25.71
CA ARG A 412 -27.96 10.23 -26.42
C ARG A 412 -27.08 11.04 -25.47
N ASP A 413 -27.66 11.49 -24.36
CA ASP A 413 -26.99 12.35 -23.37
C ASP A 413 -27.38 11.96 -21.94
N GLU A 414 -26.68 12.53 -20.97
CA GLU A 414 -26.89 12.24 -19.56
C GLU A 414 -28.25 12.69 -19.05
N ILE A 415 -28.83 13.78 -19.59
CA ILE A 415 -30.11 14.31 -19.15
C ILE A 415 -31.21 13.31 -19.46
N ALA A 416 -31.23 12.78 -20.69
CA ALA A 416 -32.18 11.74 -21.10
C ALA A 416 -31.99 10.45 -20.31
N LYS A 417 -30.75 10.06 -20.06
CA LYS A 417 -30.36 8.91 -19.22
C LYS A 417 -30.95 9.05 -17.82
N PHE A 418 -30.65 10.12 -17.11
CA PHE A 418 -31.11 10.30 -15.72
C PHE A 418 -32.62 10.45 -15.61
N LYS A 419 -33.28 11.05 -16.59
CA LYS A 419 -34.73 11.06 -16.67
C LYS A 419 -35.35 9.63 -16.70
N ALA A 420 -34.76 8.77 -17.53
CA ALA A 420 -35.16 7.38 -17.63
C ALA A 420 -34.85 6.57 -16.37
N VAL A 421 -33.71 6.81 -15.73
CA VAL A 421 -33.28 6.21 -14.46
C VAL A 421 -34.25 6.54 -13.34
N VAL A 422 -34.57 7.83 -13.15
CA VAL A 422 -35.52 8.29 -12.12
C VAL A 422 -36.90 7.66 -12.32
N LYS A 423 -37.35 7.57 -13.58
CA LYS A 423 -38.64 6.96 -13.91
C LYS A 423 -38.70 5.47 -13.56
N ASP A 424 -37.65 4.70 -13.91
CA ASP A 424 -37.55 3.28 -13.60
C ASP A 424 -37.47 3.03 -12.08
N ILE A 425 -36.71 3.84 -11.35
CA ILE A 425 -36.63 3.76 -9.89
C ILE A 425 -38.00 4.00 -9.26
N LYS A 426 -38.71 5.05 -9.67
CA LYS A 426 -40.05 5.39 -9.15
C LYS A 426 -41.02 4.26 -9.36
N GLU A 427 -41.12 3.72 -10.60
CA GLU A 427 -42.04 2.64 -10.95
C GLU A 427 -41.78 1.35 -10.12
N ARG A 428 -40.53 1.04 -9.80
CA ARG A 428 -40.16 -0.13 -8.99
C ARG A 428 -40.35 0.12 -7.49
N HIS A 429 -40.02 1.31 -7.02
CA HIS A 429 -40.21 1.73 -5.64
C HIS A 429 -41.71 1.70 -5.25
N GLU A 430 -42.61 2.17 -6.13
CA GLU A 430 -44.04 2.11 -5.93
C GLU A 430 -44.57 0.67 -5.81
N LYS A 431 -43.86 -0.32 -6.42
CA LYS A 431 -44.17 -1.75 -6.26
C LYS A 431 -43.61 -2.34 -4.98
N GLY A 432 -42.73 -1.63 -4.29
CA GLY A 432 -42.03 -2.08 -3.08
C GLY A 432 -40.77 -2.91 -3.34
N GLN A 433 -40.27 -2.98 -4.58
CA GLN A 433 -39.02 -3.67 -4.91
C GLN A 433 -37.81 -2.88 -4.36
N PRO A 434 -36.88 -3.50 -3.63
CA PRO A 434 -35.63 -2.82 -3.21
C PRO A 434 -34.72 -2.53 -4.41
N ILE A 435 -34.06 -1.36 -4.38
CA ILE A 435 -33.27 -0.85 -5.51
C ILE A 435 -31.90 -0.40 -4.98
N LEU A 436 -30.84 -0.92 -5.58
CA LEU A 436 -29.47 -0.42 -5.41
C LEU A 436 -29.04 0.27 -6.70
N VAL A 437 -28.70 1.55 -6.61
CA VAL A 437 -28.21 2.33 -7.75
C VAL A 437 -26.71 2.54 -7.60
N GLY A 438 -25.93 2.07 -8.57
CA GLY A 438 -24.50 2.33 -8.67
C GLY A 438 -24.21 3.52 -9.58
N THR A 439 -23.43 4.49 -9.09
CA THR A 439 -22.94 5.65 -9.84
C THR A 439 -21.41 5.63 -9.88
N ALA A 440 -20.80 6.15 -10.95
CA ALA A 440 -19.34 6.18 -11.08
C ALA A 440 -18.68 7.34 -10.33
N SER A 441 -19.43 8.39 -9.96
CA SER A 441 -18.90 9.54 -9.25
C SER A 441 -19.83 10.04 -8.14
N VAL A 442 -19.25 10.73 -7.16
CA VAL A 442 -20.00 11.41 -6.08
C VAL A 442 -20.94 12.46 -6.68
N GLU A 443 -20.50 13.19 -7.70
CA GLU A 443 -21.32 14.22 -8.38
C GLU A 443 -22.59 13.65 -8.99
N ASN A 444 -22.46 12.49 -9.67
CA ASN A 444 -23.60 11.79 -10.27
C ASN A 444 -24.55 11.24 -9.20
N SER A 445 -24.03 10.76 -8.07
CA SER A 445 -24.85 10.31 -6.95
C SER A 445 -25.65 11.45 -6.31
N GLU A 446 -25.03 12.61 -6.11
CA GLU A 446 -25.70 13.82 -5.60
C GLU A 446 -26.71 14.39 -6.60
N TYR A 447 -26.38 14.38 -7.90
CA TYR A 447 -27.30 14.80 -8.93
C TYR A 447 -28.57 13.92 -8.95
N LEU A 448 -28.38 12.60 -8.96
CA LEU A 448 -29.49 11.65 -8.92
C LEU A 448 -30.32 11.79 -7.65
N SER A 449 -29.68 11.95 -6.50
CA SER A 449 -30.33 12.17 -5.20
C SER A 449 -31.27 13.39 -5.26
N ARG A 450 -30.79 14.50 -5.81
CA ARG A 450 -31.62 15.71 -5.99
C ARG A 450 -32.84 15.47 -6.91
N GLN A 451 -32.68 14.67 -7.96
CA GLN A 451 -33.82 14.35 -8.87
C GLN A 451 -34.84 13.41 -8.18
N LEU A 452 -34.35 12.40 -7.44
CA LEU A 452 -35.24 11.49 -6.68
C LEU A 452 -36.02 12.24 -5.59
N ALA A 453 -35.40 13.17 -4.91
CA ALA A 453 -36.05 14.02 -3.91
C ALA A 453 -37.18 14.88 -4.53
N LYS A 454 -36.97 15.43 -5.73
CA LYS A 454 -38.03 16.18 -6.46
C LYS A 454 -39.21 15.31 -6.82
N GLU A 455 -39.00 14.04 -7.12
CA GLU A 455 -40.04 13.06 -7.45
C GLU A 455 -40.67 12.40 -6.20
N GLY A 456 -40.25 12.80 -5.00
CA GLY A 456 -40.75 12.28 -3.73
C GLY A 456 -40.34 10.85 -3.40
N VAL A 457 -39.29 10.33 -4.03
CA VAL A 457 -38.74 9.00 -3.74
C VAL A 457 -37.81 9.07 -2.52
N ARG A 458 -38.18 8.35 -1.48
CA ARG A 458 -37.33 8.20 -0.28
C ARG A 458 -36.12 7.35 -0.62
N HIS A 459 -34.90 7.81 -0.30
CA HIS A 459 -33.69 7.11 -0.61
C HIS A 459 -32.56 7.48 0.38
N GLU A 460 -31.60 6.59 0.50
CA GLU A 460 -30.33 6.81 1.22
C GLU A 460 -29.18 6.96 0.22
N VAL A 461 -28.21 7.81 0.55
CA VAL A 461 -27.02 8.03 -0.28
C VAL A 461 -25.80 7.61 0.50
N LEU A 462 -25.00 6.72 -0.12
CA LEU A 462 -23.69 6.30 0.37
C LEU A 462 -22.61 7.13 -0.30
N ASN A 463 -21.80 7.79 0.51
CA ASN A 463 -20.61 8.49 0.06
C ASN A 463 -19.46 8.11 1.01
N ALA A 464 -18.32 7.71 0.49
CA ALA A 464 -17.16 7.10 1.15
C ALA A 464 -16.53 7.93 2.31
N LYS A 465 -17.35 8.56 3.18
CA LYS A 465 -16.87 9.40 4.29
C LYS A 465 -16.99 8.76 5.67
N ASN A 466 -17.78 7.70 5.81
CA ASN A 466 -18.01 7.01 7.09
C ASN A 466 -18.42 5.56 6.86
N ASN A 467 -17.44 4.66 6.93
CA ASN A 467 -17.60 3.24 6.63
C ASN A 467 -18.60 2.52 7.54
N GLU A 468 -18.69 2.88 8.82
CA GLU A 468 -19.64 2.29 9.77
C GLU A 468 -21.10 2.64 9.39
N ARG A 469 -21.37 3.91 9.11
CA ARG A 469 -22.70 4.35 8.65
C ARG A 469 -23.08 3.71 7.31
N GLU A 470 -22.12 3.56 6.41
CA GLU A 470 -22.35 2.91 5.12
C GLU A 470 -22.74 1.45 5.28
N ALA A 471 -22.02 0.70 6.13
CA ALA A 471 -22.35 -0.69 6.42
C ALA A 471 -23.77 -0.83 6.97
N ALA A 472 -24.20 0.07 7.85
CA ALA A 472 -25.56 0.10 8.39
C ALA A 472 -26.62 0.32 7.29
N ILE A 473 -26.37 1.26 6.36
CA ILE A 473 -27.29 1.53 5.25
C ILE A 473 -27.34 0.34 4.28
N VAL A 474 -26.17 -0.25 3.95
CA VAL A 474 -26.07 -1.41 3.05
C VAL A 474 -26.78 -2.63 3.63
N ALA A 475 -26.62 -2.88 4.93
CA ALA A 475 -27.33 -3.95 5.63
C ALA A 475 -28.86 -3.85 5.51
N GLN A 476 -29.40 -2.64 5.38
CA GLN A 476 -30.82 -2.37 5.21
C GLN A 476 -31.27 -2.23 3.72
N ALA A 477 -30.33 -2.20 2.77
CA ALA A 477 -30.62 -1.97 1.35
C ALA A 477 -31.50 -3.07 0.70
N GLY A 478 -31.57 -4.25 1.28
CA GLY A 478 -32.41 -5.36 0.83
C GLY A 478 -33.86 -5.35 1.38
N ARG A 479 -34.24 -4.36 2.19
CA ARG A 479 -35.61 -4.24 2.74
C ARG A 479 -36.60 -3.77 1.70
N LYS A 480 -37.83 -4.13 1.89
CA LYS A 480 -38.95 -3.78 1.01
C LYS A 480 -39.01 -2.27 0.76
N GLY A 481 -38.97 -1.89 -0.52
CA GLY A 481 -39.06 -0.49 -0.97
C GLY A 481 -37.85 0.37 -0.63
N ALA A 482 -36.74 -0.20 -0.14
CA ALA A 482 -35.51 0.55 0.05
C ALA A 482 -34.94 1.04 -1.29
N VAL A 483 -34.48 2.28 -1.33
CA VAL A 483 -33.76 2.85 -2.47
C VAL A 483 -32.41 3.36 -1.94
N THR A 484 -31.32 2.76 -2.41
CA THR A 484 -29.96 3.12 -1.99
C THR A 484 -29.16 3.58 -3.20
N VAL A 485 -28.62 4.78 -3.16
CA VAL A 485 -27.72 5.32 -4.17
C VAL A 485 -26.31 5.26 -3.64
N ALA A 486 -25.43 4.51 -4.30
CA ALA A 486 -24.06 4.28 -3.87
C ALA A 486 -23.07 4.66 -4.98
N THR A 487 -21.95 5.23 -4.62
CA THR A 487 -20.78 5.26 -5.50
C THR A 487 -20.15 3.85 -5.59
N ASN A 488 -19.29 3.63 -6.57
CA ASN A 488 -18.74 2.33 -6.97
C ASN A 488 -18.40 1.36 -5.85
N MET A 489 -17.69 1.85 -4.85
CA MET A 489 -17.05 1.04 -3.83
C MET A 489 -17.79 1.09 -2.50
N ALA A 490 -18.76 2.01 -2.35
CA ALA A 490 -19.49 2.14 -1.11
C ALA A 490 -20.21 0.84 -0.71
N GLY A 491 -20.00 0.42 0.52
CA GLY A 491 -20.52 -0.82 1.08
C GLY A 491 -19.91 -2.11 0.53
N ARG A 492 -18.70 -2.06 -0.05
CA ARG A 492 -17.94 -3.26 -0.43
C ARG A 492 -17.64 -4.12 0.81
N GLY A 493 -17.63 -5.43 0.65
CA GLY A 493 -17.44 -6.37 1.77
C GLY A 493 -18.67 -6.58 2.65
N THR A 494 -19.72 -5.76 2.54
CA THR A 494 -20.96 -5.93 3.28
C THR A 494 -22.02 -6.61 2.40
N ASP A 495 -22.64 -7.66 2.93
CA ASP A 495 -23.67 -8.41 2.20
C ASP A 495 -25.04 -7.72 2.26
N ILE A 496 -25.70 -7.59 1.09
CA ILE A 496 -27.09 -7.18 0.99
C ILE A 496 -27.97 -8.42 0.99
N MET A 497 -28.73 -8.63 2.06
CA MET A 497 -29.65 -9.74 2.20
C MET A 497 -31.09 -9.22 2.02
N LEU A 498 -31.92 -9.99 1.31
CA LEU A 498 -33.32 -9.63 1.17
C LEU A 498 -34.02 -9.67 2.53
N GLY A 499 -34.77 -8.62 2.88
CA GLY A 499 -35.38 -8.44 4.20
C GLY A 499 -34.43 -7.83 5.26
N GLY A 500 -33.18 -7.50 4.91
CA GLY A 500 -32.16 -6.94 5.80
C GLY A 500 -31.15 -8.02 6.28
N ASN A 501 -30.02 -7.58 6.85
CA ASN A 501 -28.97 -8.46 7.37
C ASN A 501 -29.15 -8.71 8.87
N PRO A 502 -29.63 -9.91 9.29
CA PRO A 502 -29.94 -10.20 10.69
C PRO A 502 -28.71 -10.24 11.59
N GLU A 503 -27.54 -10.61 11.08
CA GLU A 503 -26.30 -10.66 11.86
C GLU A 503 -25.82 -9.25 12.18
N PHE A 504 -25.81 -8.37 11.18
CA PHE A 504 -25.48 -6.98 11.39
C PHE A 504 -26.43 -6.33 12.40
N GLU A 505 -27.72 -6.56 12.26
CA GLU A 505 -28.73 -6.03 13.20
C GLU A 505 -28.56 -6.62 14.63
N ALA A 506 -28.15 -7.88 14.73
CA ALA A 506 -27.88 -8.51 16.01
C ALA A 506 -26.62 -7.91 16.68
N VAL A 507 -25.54 -7.65 15.92
CA VAL A 507 -24.32 -6.99 16.43
C VAL A 507 -24.66 -5.59 16.96
N GLU A 508 -25.44 -4.80 16.20
CA GLU A 508 -25.84 -3.47 16.64
C GLU A 508 -26.71 -3.53 17.91
N LYS A 509 -27.66 -4.45 17.99
CA LYS A 509 -28.49 -4.65 19.21
C LYS A 509 -27.64 -5.09 20.41
N MET A 510 -26.62 -5.93 20.20
CA MET A 510 -25.69 -6.33 21.27
C MET A 510 -24.87 -5.13 21.75
N ARG A 511 -24.42 -4.26 20.83
CA ARG A 511 -23.71 -3.01 21.17
C ARG A 511 -24.62 -2.02 21.95
N GLU A 512 -25.87 -1.87 21.54
CA GLU A 512 -26.87 -1.10 22.30
C GLU A 512 -27.10 -1.62 23.72
N LEU A 513 -26.99 -2.94 23.92
CA LEU A 513 -27.04 -3.59 25.23
C LEU A 513 -25.74 -3.44 26.05
N GLY A 514 -24.71 -2.78 25.49
CA GLY A 514 -23.40 -2.61 26.13
C GLY A 514 -22.57 -3.90 26.19
N LEU A 515 -22.86 -4.87 25.34
CA LEU A 515 -22.18 -6.15 25.26
C LEU A 515 -21.18 -6.16 24.08
N ASP A 516 -19.94 -6.45 24.38
CA ASP A 516 -18.84 -6.51 23.41
C ASP A 516 -18.16 -7.88 23.50
N PRO A 517 -17.84 -8.54 22.36
CA PRO A 517 -17.29 -9.90 22.36
C PRO A 517 -15.90 -10.02 22.98
N ASN A 518 -15.16 -8.93 23.08
CA ASN A 518 -13.80 -8.90 23.64
C ASN A 518 -13.79 -8.56 25.13
N SER A 519 -14.59 -7.57 25.54
CA SER A 519 -14.62 -7.08 26.94
C SER A 519 -15.60 -7.87 27.85
N ASN A 520 -16.68 -8.42 27.28
CA ASN A 520 -17.77 -9.11 28.00
C ASN A 520 -18.11 -10.46 27.35
N SER A 521 -17.12 -11.24 26.95
CA SER A 521 -17.26 -12.43 26.10
C SER A 521 -18.33 -13.42 26.60
N GLU A 522 -18.33 -13.79 27.87
CA GLU A 522 -19.31 -14.75 28.42
C GLU A 522 -20.75 -14.22 28.36
N ALA A 523 -20.97 -12.95 28.69
CA ALA A 523 -22.30 -12.33 28.66
C ALA A 523 -22.77 -12.15 27.20
N TYR A 524 -21.86 -11.81 26.30
CA TYR A 524 -22.12 -11.69 24.88
C TYR A 524 -22.55 -13.04 24.29
N GLU A 525 -21.76 -14.10 24.48
CA GLU A 525 -22.08 -15.43 23.97
C GLU A 525 -23.39 -16.00 24.52
N ALA A 526 -23.70 -15.72 25.77
CA ALA A 526 -24.97 -16.19 26.40
C ALA A 526 -26.20 -15.48 25.77
N ARG A 527 -26.07 -14.23 25.38
CA ARG A 527 -27.21 -13.42 24.87
C ARG A 527 -27.35 -13.48 23.34
N TRP A 528 -26.26 -13.72 22.63
CA TRP A 528 -26.19 -13.72 21.15
C TRP A 528 -27.24 -14.62 20.48
N PRO A 529 -27.45 -15.90 20.86
CA PRO A 529 -28.41 -16.77 20.15
C PRO A 529 -29.84 -16.24 20.17
N GLU A 530 -30.27 -15.62 21.27
CA GLU A 530 -31.62 -15.09 21.43
C GLU A 530 -31.81 -13.83 20.56
N VAL A 531 -30.82 -12.92 20.59
CA VAL A 531 -30.87 -11.68 19.82
C VAL A 531 -30.79 -11.99 18.33
N LEU A 532 -29.88 -12.86 17.90
CA LEU A 532 -29.76 -13.27 16.49
C LEU A 532 -31.05 -13.91 15.98
N LYS A 533 -31.63 -14.85 16.73
CA LYS A 533 -32.86 -15.52 16.33
C LYS A 533 -34.02 -14.54 16.14
N ALA A 534 -34.14 -13.56 17.02
CA ALA A 534 -35.18 -12.52 16.88
C ALA A 534 -35.01 -11.67 15.60
N CYS A 535 -33.75 -11.38 15.23
CA CYS A 535 -33.44 -10.68 13.99
C CYS A 535 -33.67 -11.57 12.75
N GLU A 536 -33.30 -12.84 12.81
CA GLU A 536 -33.53 -13.82 11.73
C GLU A 536 -35.04 -14.02 11.44
N ASP A 537 -35.87 -14.17 12.48
CA ASP A 537 -37.32 -14.34 12.33
C ASP A 537 -37.96 -13.12 11.66
N ALA A 538 -37.56 -11.91 12.05
CA ALA A 538 -38.04 -10.68 11.44
C ALA A 538 -37.61 -10.53 9.97
N ALA A 539 -36.36 -10.80 9.66
CA ALA A 539 -35.83 -10.73 8.30
C ALA A 539 -36.44 -11.81 7.39
N ALA A 540 -36.75 -12.99 7.88
CA ALA A 540 -37.30 -14.09 7.10
C ALA A 540 -38.71 -13.82 6.59
N GLU A 541 -39.52 -13.05 7.31
CA GLU A 541 -40.87 -12.67 6.86
C GLU A 541 -40.78 -11.66 5.71
N GLU A 542 -39.99 -10.62 5.86
CA GLU A 542 -39.79 -9.60 4.84
C GLU A 542 -39.06 -10.16 3.59
N HIS A 543 -38.15 -11.13 3.75
CA HIS A 543 -37.50 -11.84 2.65
C HIS A 543 -38.48 -12.48 1.69
N LYS A 544 -39.55 -13.13 2.20
CA LYS A 544 -40.56 -13.74 1.35
C LYS A 544 -41.28 -12.70 0.48
N GLU A 545 -41.68 -11.57 1.07
CA GLU A 545 -42.35 -10.50 0.34
C GLU A 545 -41.44 -9.92 -0.76
N VAL A 546 -40.17 -9.66 -0.43
CA VAL A 546 -39.22 -9.10 -1.40
C VAL A 546 -38.88 -10.11 -2.49
N THR A 547 -38.82 -11.40 -2.18
CA THR A 547 -38.62 -12.47 -3.17
C THR A 547 -39.78 -12.49 -4.19
N GLU A 548 -41.02 -12.37 -3.75
CA GLU A 548 -42.20 -12.30 -4.63
C GLU A 548 -42.19 -11.08 -5.54
N LEU A 549 -41.58 -9.97 -5.12
CA LEU A 549 -41.39 -8.75 -5.92
C LEU A 549 -40.23 -8.83 -6.94
N GLY A 550 -39.51 -9.96 -6.99
CA GLY A 550 -38.41 -10.18 -7.92
C GLY A 550 -37.00 -9.93 -7.32
N GLY A 551 -36.91 -9.77 -5.99
CA GLY A 551 -35.65 -9.58 -5.29
C GLY A 551 -35.06 -8.18 -5.48
N LEU A 552 -33.76 -8.04 -5.19
CA LEU A 552 -33.04 -6.78 -5.32
C LEU A 552 -32.83 -6.40 -6.80
N TYR A 553 -33.21 -5.19 -7.17
CA TYR A 553 -32.90 -4.60 -8.46
C TYR A 553 -31.60 -3.76 -8.38
N VAL A 554 -30.61 -4.10 -9.19
CA VAL A 554 -29.36 -3.34 -9.32
C VAL A 554 -29.37 -2.52 -10.59
N LEU A 555 -29.24 -1.21 -10.47
CA LEU A 555 -29.21 -0.25 -11.56
C LEU A 555 -27.84 0.43 -11.60
N GLY A 556 -27.08 0.26 -12.69
CA GLY A 556 -25.88 1.03 -12.96
C GLY A 556 -26.20 2.25 -13.83
N THR A 557 -25.70 3.43 -13.46
CA THR A 557 -25.90 4.67 -14.25
C THR A 557 -24.81 4.88 -15.30
N GLU A 558 -23.73 4.12 -15.23
CA GLU A 558 -22.58 4.19 -16.13
C GLU A 558 -21.87 2.85 -16.16
N ARG A 559 -21.01 2.63 -17.15
CA ARG A 559 -20.01 1.56 -17.13
C ARG A 559 -18.75 2.06 -16.45
N HIS A 560 -18.17 1.20 -15.65
CA HIS A 560 -16.92 1.48 -14.96
C HIS A 560 -15.72 1.26 -15.89
N GLU A 561 -14.56 1.70 -15.46
CA GLU A 561 -13.29 1.49 -16.18
C GLU A 561 -12.97 0.00 -16.40
N SER A 562 -13.41 -0.88 -15.49
CA SER A 562 -13.25 -2.32 -15.58
C SER A 562 -14.60 -3.05 -15.58
N ARG A 563 -14.72 -4.09 -16.45
CA ARG A 563 -15.87 -5.01 -16.45
C ARG A 563 -16.03 -5.75 -15.12
N ARG A 564 -14.93 -5.92 -14.40
CA ARG A 564 -14.90 -6.54 -13.09
C ARG A 564 -15.76 -5.75 -12.08
N ILE A 565 -15.64 -4.43 -12.06
CA ILE A 565 -16.43 -3.54 -11.19
C ILE A 565 -17.91 -3.62 -11.56
N ASP A 566 -18.25 -3.64 -12.86
CA ASP A 566 -19.64 -3.86 -13.31
C ASP A 566 -20.20 -5.19 -12.80
N ASN A 567 -19.38 -6.25 -12.84
CA ASN A 567 -19.79 -7.57 -12.37
C ASN A 567 -19.91 -7.62 -10.83
N GLN A 568 -19.10 -6.90 -10.09
CA GLN A 568 -19.24 -6.75 -8.64
C GLN A 568 -20.55 -6.02 -8.28
N LEU A 569 -20.88 -4.96 -9.01
CA LEU A 569 -22.16 -4.26 -8.81
C LEU A 569 -23.34 -5.19 -9.09
N ARG A 570 -23.35 -5.90 -10.23
CA ARG A 570 -24.40 -6.91 -10.53
C ARG A 570 -24.45 -7.99 -9.45
N GLY A 571 -23.29 -8.42 -8.95
CA GLY A 571 -23.14 -9.46 -7.91
C GLY A 571 -23.76 -9.10 -6.56
N ARG A 572 -24.19 -7.85 -6.36
CA ARG A 572 -24.94 -7.46 -5.17
C ARG A 572 -26.31 -8.09 -5.11
N SER A 573 -26.86 -8.53 -6.24
CA SER A 573 -28.18 -9.13 -6.41
C SER A 573 -28.11 -10.61 -6.82
N GLY A 574 -29.14 -11.38 -6.52
CA GLY A 574 -29.26 -12.78 -6.92
C GLY A 574 -28.34 -13.73 -6.15
N ARG A 575 -28.23 -13.57 -4.83
CA ARG A 575 -27.35 -14.35 -3.93
C ARG A 575 -28.05 -15.60 -3.42
N GLN A 576 -27.29 -16.67 -3.21
CA GLN A 576 -27.77 -17.94 -2.61
C GLN A 576 -29.07 -18.49 -3.26
N GLY A 577 -29.25 -18.24 -4.57
CA GLY A 577 -30.41 -18.67 -5.32
C GLY A 577 -31.64 -17.75 -5.17
N ASP A 578 -31.51 -16.59 -4.57
CA ASP A 578 -32.55 -15.58 -4.55
C ASP A 578 -32.78 -14.97 -5.93
N PRO A 579 -33.99 -14.54 -6.27
CA PRO A 579 -34.22 -13.79 -7.48
C PRO A 579 -33.58 -12.41 -7.43
N GLY A 580 -33.36 -11.80 -8.57
CA GLY A 580 -32.81 -10.47 -8.68
C GLY A 580 -32.77 -10.00 -10.12
N GLU A 581 -32.54 -8.74 -10.30
CA GLU A 581 -32.38 -8.13 -11.62
C GLU A 581 -31.22 -7.15 -11.64
N SER A 582 -30.59 -7.02 -12.84
CA SER A 582 -29.64 -5.93 -13.07
C SER A 582 -29.88 -5.24 -14.41
N ARG A 583 -29.59 -3.94 -14.49
CA ARG A 583 -29.59 -3.18 -15.74
C ARG A 583 -28.64 -1.98 -15.66
N PHE A 584 -27.99 -1.67 -16.78
CA PHE A 584 -27.21 -0.46 -16.94
C PHE A 584 -27.93 0.55 -17.84
N TYR A 585 -27.88 1.81 -17.42
CA TYR A 585 -28.35 2.97 -18.16
C TYR A 585 -27.12 3.80 -18.54
N LEU A 586 -26.87 3.94 -19.83
CA LEU A 586 -25.64 4.51 -20.36
C LEU A 586 -25.96 5.73 -21.24
N SER A 587 -25.00 6.62 -21.36
CA SER A 587 -25.03 7.74 -22.28
C SER A 587 -23.84 7.73 -23.21
N LEU A 588 -24.02 8.23 -24.44
CA LEU A 588 -22.89 8.42 -25.36
C LEU A 588 -21.97 9.56 -24.92
N THR A 589 -22.37 10.35 -23.91
CA THR A 589 -21.55 11.40 -23.29
C THR A 589 -20.89 10.99 -21.98
N ASP A 590 -21.12 9.78 -21.49
CA ASP A 590 -20.43 9.24 -20.30
C ASP A 590 -18.92 9.26 -20.50
N GLU A 591 -18.17 9.43 -19.42
CA GLU A 591 -16.72 9.66 -19.45
C GLU A 591 -15.96 8.56 -20.23
N LEU A 592 -16.27 7.29 -19.98
CA LEU A 592 -15.67 6.17 -20.71
C LEU A 592 -15.87 6.30 -22.23
N MET A 593 -17.05 6.72 -22.66
CA MET A 593 -17.37 6.92 -24.08
C MET A 593 -16.67 8.12 -24.66
N ARG A 594 -16.51 9.20 -23.89
CA ARG A 594 -15.83 10.42 -24.30
C ARG A 594 -14.32 10.22 -24.48
N LEU A 595 -13.69 9.46 -23.60
CA LEU A 595 -12.24 9.22 -23.61
C LEU A 595 -11.79 8.26 -24.73
N PHE A 596 -12.62 7.29 -25.11
CA PHE A 596 -12.21 6.19 -26.01
C PHE A 596 -13.02 6.12 -27.31
N ASN A 597 -13.85 7.14 -27.61
CA ASN A 597 -14.72 7.09 -28.77
C ASN A 597 -14.20 7.93 -29.94
N THR A 598 -13.77 7.25 -30.97
CA THR A 598 -13.36 7.85 -32.24
C THR A 598 -14.53 7.86 -33.23
N GLY A 599 -15.20 8.99 -33.38
CA GLY A 599 -16.04 9.30 -34.59
C GLY A 599 -17.31 8.45 -34.81
N MET A 600 -17.45 7.25 -34.23
CA MET A 600 -18.61 6.38 -34.41
C MET A 600 -19.76 6.83 -33.48
N ALA A 601 -19.46 7.24 -32.24
CA ALA A 601 -20.49 7.78 -31.35
C ALA A 601 -21.08 9.08 -31.86
N THR A 602 -20.26 9.94 -32.46
CA THR A 602 -20.74 11.19 -33.04
C THR A 602 -21.76 10.94 -34.16
N ARG A 603 -21.54 9.91 -34.97
CA ARG A 603 -22.48 9.49 -36.01
C ARG A 603 -23.76 8.87 -35.44
N LEU A 604 -23.62 8.06 -34.36
CA LEU A 604 -24.76 7.47 -33.65
C LEU A 604 -25.55 8.52 -32.88
N MET A 605 -24.88 9.52 -32.27
CA MET A 605 -25.53 10.67 -31.63
C MET A 605 -26.39 11.47 -32.59
N ALA A 606 -25.90 11.72 -33.79
CA ALA A 606 -26.67 12.45 -34.84
C ALA A 606 -27.95 11.71 -35.30
N ALA A 607 -27.95 10.38 -35.18
CA ALA A 607 -29.06 9.52 -35.60
C ALA A 607 -29.97 9.09 -34.43
N ALA A 608 -29.60 9.39 -33.17
CA ALA A 608 -30.33 8.92 -32.00
C ALA A 608 -31.59 9.80 -31.71
N PRO A 609 -32.72 9.20 -31.37
CA PRO A 609 -33.86 9.94 -30.86
C PRO A 609 -33.55 10.61 -29.50
N GLU A 610 -34.15 11.78 -29.23
CA GLU A 610 -33.79 12.57 -28.04
C GLU A 610 -34.15 11.89 -26.70
N ASP A 611 -35.30 11.19 -26.64
CA ASP A 611 -35.82 10.63 -25.38
C ASP A 611 -36.01 9.10 -25.39
N SER A 612 -35.45 8.37 -26.36
CA SER A 612 -35.58 6.89 -26.42
C SER A 612 -34.25 6.16 -26.40
N ALA A 613 -34.26 4.98 -25.76
CA ALA A 613 -33.07 4.13 -25.69
C ALA A 613 -32.70 3.58 -27.08
N LEU A 614 -31.37 3.57 -27.34
CA LEU A 614 -30.80 2.89 -28.50
C LEU A 614 -30.58 1.40 -28.13
N ASP A 615 -31.22 0.53 -28.84
CA ASP A 615 -30.96 -0.91 -28.77
C ASP A 615 -29.99 -1.29 -29.91
N SER A 616 -28.73 -1.28 -29.64
CA SER A 616 -27.67 -1.56 -30.66
C SER A 616 -26.55 -2.41 -30.12
N LYS A 617 -26.44 -3.63 -30.67
CA LYS A 617 -25.30 -4.52 -30.43
C LYS A 617 -23.96 -3.87 -30.80
N ILE A 618 -23.96 -2.86 -31.67
CA ILE A 618 -22.76 -2.13 -32.08
C ILE A 618 -22.28 -1.23 -30.93
N VAL A 619 -23.19 -0.56 -30.25
CA VAL A 619 -22.87 0.29 -29.10
C VAL A 619 -22.32 -0.54 -27.96
N SER A 620 -22.96 -1.67 -27.61
CA SER A 620 -22.48 -2.57 -26.57
C SER A 620 -21.06 -3.12 -26.86
N ARG A 621 -20.76 -3.40 -28.14
CA ARG A 621 -19.41 -3.80 -28.55
C ARG A 621 -18.40 -2.66 -28.44
N ALA A 622 -18.78 -1.43 -28.80
CA ALA A 622 -17.92 -0.27 -28.67
C ALA A 622 -17.55 0.00 -27.19
N ILE A 623 -18.52 -0.09 -26.30
CA ILE A 623 -18.34 0.03 -24.86
C ILE A 623 -17.39 -1.05 -24.32
N ALA A 624 -17.60 -2.31 -24.69
CA ALA A 624 -16.73 -3.41 -24.28
C ALA A 624 -15.29 -3.22 -24.78
N THR A 625 -15.10 -2.68 -25.99
CA THR A 625 -13.77 -2.35 -26.53
C THR A 625 -13.13 -1.19 -25.75
N ALA A 626 -13.91 -0.15 -25.41
CA ALA A 626 -13.42 0.95 -24.61
C ALA A 626 -12.94 0.47 -23.23
N GLN A 627 -13.75 -0.31 -22.52
CA GLN A 627 -13.35 -0.92 -21.24
C GLN A 627 -12.06 -1.76 -21.37
N SER A 628 -11.95 -2.61 -22.39
CA SER A 628 -10.77 -3.42 -22.60
C SER A 628 -9.50 -2.60 -22.86
N ASN A 629 -9.64 -1.44 -23.53
CA ASN A 629 -8.52 -0.53 -23.74
C ASN A 629 -8.06 0.14 -22.44
N VAL A 630 -9.02 0.54 -21.59
CA VAL A 630 -8.71 1.11 -20.25
C VAL A 630 -8.05 0.07 -19.36
N GLU A 631 -8.64 -1.14 -19.28
CA GLU A 631 -8.08 -2.27 -18.54
C GLU A 631 -6.62 -2.53 -18.96
N GLY A 632 -6.37 -2.58 -20.28
CA GLY A 632 -5.03 -2.79 -20.82
C GLY A 632 -4.04 -1.67 -20.47
N ARG A 633 -4.49 -0.40 -20.52
CA ARG A 633 -3.67 0.76 -20.13
C ARG A 633 -3.32 0.73 -18.64
N ASN A 634 -4.30 0.45 -17.79
CA ASN A 634 -4.10 0.36 -16.35
C ASN A 634 -3.16 -0.79 -15.97
N ALA A 635 -3.31 -1.95 -16.63
CA ALA A 635 -2.39 -3.08 -16.45
C ALA A 635 -0.94 -2.74 -16.86
N GLU A 636 -0.74 -2.02 -17.97
CA GLU A 636 0.60 -1.58 -18.38
C GLU A 636 1.18 -0.55 -17.41
N GLN A 637 0.36 0.35 -16.86
CA GLN A 637 0.78 1.29 -15.83
C GLN A 637 1.26 0.57 -14.57
N ARG A 638 0.46 -0.38 -14.03
CA ARG A 638 0.86 -1.18 -12.86
C ARG A 638 2.15 -1.96 -13.11
N LYS A 639 2.27 -2.57 -14.29
CA LYS A 639 3.49 -3.27 -14.69
C LYS A 639 4.71 -2.36 -14.75
N ASN A 640 4.56 -1.13 -15.22
CA ASN A 640 5.66 -0.18 -15.24
C ASN A 640 6.05 0.27 -13.84
N VAL A 641 5.08 0.57 -12.96
CA VAL A 641 5.35 0.88 -11.56
C VAL A 641 6.17 -0.24 -10.92
N LEU A 642 5.73 -1.50 -11.08
CA LEU A 642 6.43 -2.66 -10.53
C LEU A 642 7.85 -2.83 -11.07
N LYS A 643 8.08 -2.67 -12.37
CA LYS A 643 9.42 -2.82 -12.98
C LYS A 643 10.45 -1.84 -12.39
N TYR A 644 10.03 -0.61 -12.15
CA TYR A 644 10.91 0.38 -11.50
C TYR A 644 11.08 0.11 -10.01
N ASP A 645 10.01 -0.27 -9.30
CA ASP A 645 10.12 -0.62 -7.89
C ASP A 645 10.89 -1.92 -7.64
N ASP A 646 10.88 -2.89 -8.55
CA ASP A 646 11.70 -4.12 -8.44
C ASP A 646 13.21 -3.81 -8.35
N VAL A 647 13.68 -2.71 -8.94
CA VAL A 647 15.08 -2.25 -8.80
C VAL A 647 15.34 -1.79 -7.37
N LEU A 648 14.47 -0.91 -6.86
CA LEU A 648 14.52 -0.44 -5.48
C LEU A 648 14.30 -1.57 -4.47
N ASN A 649 13.43 -2.51 -4.78
CA ASN A 649 13.10 -3.60 -3.87
C ASN A 649 14.30 -4.47 -3.52
N ARG A 650 15.15 -4.79 -4.49
CA ARG A 650 16.40 -5.53 -4.25
C ARG A 650 17.34 -4.78 -3.30
N GLN A 651 17.45 -3.47 -3.46
CA GLN A 651 18.24 -2.61 -2.60
C GLN A 651 17.62 -2.51 -1.20
N ARG A 652 16.29 -2.35 -1.13
CA ARG A 652 15.50 -2.32 0.11
C ARG A 652 15.68 -3.60 0.92
N GLU A 653 15.51 -4.76 0.30
CA GLU A 653 15.70 -6.05 0.96
C GLU A 653 17.10 -6.22 1.54
N ALA A 654 18.13 -5.80 0.80
CA ALA A 654 19.52 -5.87 1.28
C ALA A 654 19.74 -4.95 2.48
N ILE A 655 19.36 -3.67 2.38
CA ILE A 655 19.60 -2.69 3.45
C ILE A 655 18.76 -2.98 4.70
N TYR A 656 17.49 -3.42 4.53
CA TYR A 656 16.62 -3.77 5.66
C TYR A 656 17.08 -5.06 6.36
N LYS A 657 17.60 -6.02 5.61
CA LYS A 657 18.20 -7.23 6.18
C LYS A 657 19.44 -6.89 7.01
N ASP A 658 20.34 -6.05 6.49
CA ASP A 658 21.52 -5.62 7.22
C ASP A 658 21.15 -4.83 8.46
N ARG A 659 20.19 -3.89 8.32
CA ARG A 659 19.67 -3.12 9.45
C ARG A 659 19.01 -4.01 10.52
N GLY A 660 18.26 -5.02 10.12
CA GLY A 660 17.67 -6.00 11.03
C GLY A 660 18.72 -6.78 11.81
N ARG A 661 19.79 -7.24 11.17
CA ARG A 661 20.90 -7.92 11.84
C ARG A 661 21.57 -7.03 12.89
N ILE A 662 21.82 -5.78 12.54
CA ILE A 662 22.38 -4.78 13.46
C ILE A 662 21.46 -4.56 14.66
N LEU A 663 20.14 -4.41 14.40
CA LEU A 663 19.13 -4.17 15.43
C LEU A 663 19.01 -5.34 16.41
N HIS A 664 19.06 -6.59 15.91
CA HIS A 664 18.93 -7.80 16.74
C HIS A 664 20.22 -8.21 17.46
N GLY A 665 21.27 -7.42 17.34
CA GLY A 665 22.46 -7.56 18.18
C GLY A 665 23.53 -8.49 17.65
N ASP A 666 23.62 -8.69 16.32
CA ASP A 666 24.75 -9.38 15.71
C ASP A 666 26.08 -8.72 16.15
N ASP A 667 27.12 -9.52 16.31
CA ASP A 667 28.46 -8.99 16.60
C ASP A 667 29.00 -8.26 15.37
N LEU A 668 29.20 -6.96 15.52
CA LEU A 668 29.63 -6.07 14.43
C LEU A 668 31.16 -5.94 14.31
N LYS A 669 31.94 -6.53 15.23
CA LYS A 669 33.36 -6.35 15.31
C LYS A 669 34.12 -6.67 14.02
N GLU A 670 33.81 -7.82 13.41
CA GLU A 670 34.46 -8.20 12.15
C GLU A 670 33.98 -7.31 10.99
N GLN A 671 32.74 -6.91 10.98
CA GLN A 671 32.17 -6.04 9.95
C GLN A 671 32.78 -4.64 10.01
N ILE A 672 32.89 -4.06 11.20
CA ILE A 672 33.53 -2.75 11.40
C ILE A 672 35.02 -2.81 11.06
N SER A 673 35.70 -3.88 11.45
CA SER A 673 37.11 -4.11 11.05
C SER A 673 37.27 -4.12 9.53
N GLY A 674 36.38 -4.83 8.82
CA GLY A 674 36.33 -4.83 7.36
C GLY A 674 36.04 -3.45 6.75
N PHE A 675 35.20 -2.66 7.37
CA PHE A 675 34.91 -1.29 6.93
C PHE A 675 36.16 -0.39 7.09
N VAL A 676 36.87 -0.51 8.19
CA VAL A 676 38.13 0.23 8.41
C VAL A 676 39.13 -0.11 7.30
N ASP A 677 39.33 -1.40 7.03
CA ASP A 677 40.25 -1.86 5.98
C ASP A 677 39.88 -1.33 4.60
N GLU A 678 38.60 -1.43 4.23
CA GLU A 678 38.11 -1.01 2.91
C GLU A 678 38.19 0.51 2.74
N VAL A 679 37.73 1.28 3.73
CA VAL A 679 37.72 2.76 3.67
C VAL A 679 39.13 3.31 3.57
N LEU A 680 40.05 2.87 4.46
CA LEU A 680 41.39 3.38 4.46
C LEU A 680 42.16 2.96 3.20
N THR A 681 41.99 1.72 2.73
CA THR A 681 42.56 1.26 1.46
C THR A 681 42.05 2.09 0.28
N THR A 682 40.75 2.38 0.22
CA THR A 682 40.18 3.20 -0.85
C THR A 682 40.73 4.63 -0.85
N ILE A 683 40.92 5.23 0.32
CA ILE A 683 41.51 6.57 0.45
C ILE A 683 42.97 6.57 -0.03
N ILE A 684 43.75 5.52 0.31
CA ILE A 684 45.12 5.35 -0.15
C ILE A 684 45.13 5.17 -1.67
N ASP A 685 44.36 4.25 -2.21
CA ASP A 685 44.32 3.95 -3.65
C ASP A 685 43.90 5.15 -4.52
N ALA A 686 43.05 6.01 -4.02
CA ALA A 686 42.63 7.22 -4.73
C ALA A 686 43.76 8.26 -4.90
N ARG A 687 44.82 8.20 -4.06
CA ARG A 687 45.93 9.17 -3.99
C ARG A 687 47.28 8.58 -4.33
N VAL A 688 47.47 7.29 -4.14
CA VAL A 688 48.67 6.54 -4.45
C VAL A 688 48.45 5.83 -5.79
N ALA A 689 48.52 6.59 -6.89
CA ALA A 689 48.37 6.04 -8.24
C ALA A 689 49.50 5.06 -8.58
N GLU A 690 49.31 4.27 -9.62
CA GLU A 690 50.41 3.49 -10.23
C GLU A 690 51.58 4.41 -10.52
N GLY A 691 52.76 4.19 -9.89
CA GLY A 691 53.90 5.06 -10.03
C GLY A 691 54.92 4.85 -8.89
N HIS A 692 55.87 5.77 -8.77
CA HIS A 692 56.89 5.78 -7.74
C HIS A 692 56.55 6.77 -6.63
N ALA A 693 57.00 6.51 -5.41
CA ALA A 693 56.79 7.34 -4.23
C ALA A 693 57.16 8.84 -4.42
N GLU A 694 58.00 9.14 -5.42
CA GLU A 694 58.44 10.50 -5.77
C GLU A 694 57.30 11.32 -6.38
N ASP A 695 56.30 10.66 -6.96
CA ASP A 695 55.14 11.29 -7.65
C ASP A 695 53.94 11.44 -6.74
N TRP A 696 53.96 10.92 -5.50
CA TRP A 696 52.81 10.93 -4.60
C TRP A 696 52.79 12.14 -3.68
N ASP A 697 51.64 12.75 -3.52
CA ASP A 697 51.39 13.81 -2.55
C ASP A 697 51.06 13.23 -1.18
N PHE A 698 52.07 12.99 -0.35
CA PHE A 698 51.88 12.46 1.00
C PHE A 698 51.16 13.43 1.92
N ASP A 699 51.25 14.73 1.72
CA ASP A 699 50.58 15.72 2.57
C ASP A 699 49.06 15.69 2.33
N GLU A 700 48.66 15.54 1.08
CA GLU A 700 47.25 15.35 0.72
C GLU A 700 46.73 14.01 1.27
N LEU A 701 47.50 12.91 1.12
CA LEU A 701 47.11 11.60 1.65
C LEU A 701 46.89 11.64 3.16
N TRP A 702 47.92 12.17 3.91
CA TRP A 702 47.82 12.26 5.36
C TRP A 702 46.69 13.19 5.84
N SER A 703 46.43 14.27 5.12
CA SER A 703 45.30 15.15 5.39
C SER A 703 43.96 14.42 5.25
N ALA A 704 43.83 13.59 4.23
CA ALA A 704 42.63 12.79 4.02
C ALA A 704 42.44 11.70 5.09
N LEU A 705 43.53 10.98 5.44
CA LEU A 705 43.49 9.96 6.49
C LEU A 705 43.12 10.57 7.87
N LYS A 706 43.67 11.76 8.19
CA LYS A 706 43.37 12.48 9.44
C LYS A 706 41.92 12.90 9.56
N GLN A 707 41.20 13.06 8.46
CA GLN A 707 39.76 13.36 8.50
C GLN A 707 38.94 12.14 8.97
N VAL A 708 39.43 10.93 8.70
CA VAL A 708 38.73 9.69 9.04
C VAL A 708 39.14 9.18 10.43
N TYR A 709 40.44 9.10 10.75
CA TYR A 709 40.91 8.60 12.02
C TYR A 709 42.15 9.37 12.54
N PRO A 710 42.39 9.39 13.84
CA PRO A 710 43.52 10.08 14.43
C PRO A 710 44.84 9.34 14.19
N ILE A 711 45.35 9.34 12.94
CA ILE A 711 46.55 8.64 12.51
C ILE A 711 47.76 9.02 13.40
N SER A 712 48.48 8.02 13.94
CA SER A 712 49.64 8.22 14.82
C SER A 712 50.97 8.11 14.12
N ILE A 713 51.05 7.38 13.01
CA ILE A 713 52.24 7.21 12.19
C ILE A 713 52.47 8.40 11.23
N THR A 714 53.73 8.66 10.95
CA THR A 714 54.16 9.73 10.03
C THR A 714 54.80 9.16 8.76
N VAL A 715 54.92 10.01 7.74
CA VAL A 715 55.66 9.62 6.51
C VAL A 715 57.11 9.30 6.79
N ASP A 716 57.71 9.96 7.79
CA ASP A 716 59.09 9.74 8.17
C ASP A 716 59.28 8.36 8.82
N ASP A 717 58.30 7.87 9.60
CA ASP A 717 58.29 6.51 10.14
C ASP A 717 58.31 5.45 9.03
N LEU A 718 57.53 5.66 7.97
CA LEU A 718 57.52 4.77 6.80
C LEU A 718 58.81 4.85 6.00
N ALA A 719 59.43 6.02 5.92
CA ALA A 719 60.69 6.21 5.22
C ALA A 719 61.84 5.54 5.96
N GLU A 720 61.82 5.56 7.31
CA GLU A 720 62.79 4.87 8.15
C GLU A 720 62.74 3.36 7.93
N ASP A 721 61.53 2.77 7.89
CA ASP A 721 61.33 1.34 7.62
C ASP A 721 61.69 0.94 6.19
N ALA A 722 61.40 1.78 5.19
CA ALA A 722 61.79 1.55 3.78
C ALA A 722 63.27 1.81 3.49
N GLY A 723 63.95 2.49 4.42
CA GLY A 723 65.32 2.95 4.27
C GLY A 723 65.45 4.20 3.40
N ASP A 724 64.46 4.69 2.74
CA ASP A 724 64.37 5.96 2.01
C ASP A 724 62.91 6.26 1.61
N ARG A 725 62.53 7.54 1.64
CA ARG A 725 61.20 8.01 1.24
C ARG A 725 60.80 7.59 -0.20
N THR A 726 61.78 7.52 -1.11
CA THR A 726 61.53 7.11 -2.52
C THR A 726 61.30 5.60 -2.69
N LYS A 727 61.53 4.79 -1.65
CA LYS A 727 61.33 3.35 -1.66
C LYS A 727 59.99 2.91 -1.01
N ILE A 728 59.23 3.84 -0.47
CA ILE A 728 57.93 3.54 0.11
C ILE A 728 57.06 2.92 -0.98
N THR A 729 56.38 1.83 -0.67
CA THR A 729 55.47 1.15 -1.58
C THR A 729 54.03 1.34 -1.11
N ARG A 730 53.08 1.28 -2.04
CA ARG A 730 51.61 1.28 -1.72
C ARG A 730 51.28 0.24 -0.65
N ASP A 731 51.75 -0.98 -0.83
CA ASP A 731 51.44 -2.09 0.08
C ASP A 731 52.00 -1.87 1.49
N GLN A 732 53.15 -1.18 1.60
CA GLN A 732 53.71 -0.77 2.90
C GLN A 732 52.81 0.29 3.56
N ILE A 733 52.36 1.30 2.81
CA ILE A 733 51.42 2.32 3.33
C ILE A 733 50.16 1.66 3.84
N VAL A 734 49.52 0.82 3.01
CA VAL A 734 48.31 0.10 3.40
C VAL A 734 48.52 -0.70 4.67
N LYS A 735 49.59 -1.52 4.73
CA LYS A 735 49.85 -2.39 5.87
C LYS A 735 50.04 -1.61 7.16
N GLU A 736 50.88 -0.57 7.15
CA GLU A 736 51.17 0.20 8.36
C GLU A 736 50.02 1.10 8.80
N VAL A 737 49.31 1.72 7.85
CA VAL A 737 48.10 2.50 8.14
C VAL A 737 46.98 1.63 8.74
N LEU A 738 46.73 0.43 8.18
CA LEU A 738 45.76 -0.48 8.75
C LEU A 738 46.16 -0.99 10.14
N ALA A 739 47.44 -1.30 10.34
CA ALA A 739 47.93 -1.73 11.65
C ALA A 739 47.76 -0.63 12.71
N ASP A 740 48.08 0.63 12.37
CA ASP A 740 47.89 1.79 13.23
C ASP A 740 46.41 2.01 13.58
N ALA A 741 45.51 1.99 12.57
CA ALA A 741 44.09 2.16 12.77
C ALA A 741 43.49 1.08 13.68
N HIS A 742 43.83 -0.19 13.47
CA HIS A 742 43.37 -1.28 14.34
C HIS A 742 43.92 -1.18 15.76
N LEU A 743 45.16 -0.73 15.94
CA LEU A 743 45.70 -0.48 17.26
C LEU A 743 44.92 0.59 18.01
N ILE A 744 44.69 1.74 17.36
CA ILE A 744 43.94 2.87 17.94
C ILE A 744 42.51 2.43 18.25
N TYR A 745 41.85 1.69 17.34
CA TYR A 745 40.50 1.16 17.56
C TYR A 745 40.46 0.21 18.77
N GLY A 746 41.42 -0.71 18.88
CA GLY A 746 41.54 -1.61 20.02
C GLY A 746 41.78 -0.90 21.35
N GLU A 747 42.54 0.23 21.37
CA GLU A 747 42.70 1.07 22.55
C GLU A 747 41.38 1.77 22.94
N ARG A 748 40.58 2.26 21.95
CA ARG A 748 39.24 2.83 22.17
C ARG A 748 38.32 1.78 22.79
N GLU A 749 38.30 0.58 22.24
CA GLU A 749 37.47 -0.52 22.75
C GLU A 749 37.86 -0.85 24.21
N LYS A 750 39.13 -0.95 24.54
CA LYS A 750 39.59 -1.18 25.90
C LYS A 750 39.18 -0.04 26.86
N SER A 751 39.15 1.20 26.37
CA SER A 751 38.87 2.37 27.21
C SER A 751 37.42 2.43 27.67
N VAL A 752 36.45 1.96 26.85
CA VAL A 752 35.00 1.99 27.13
C VAL A 752 34.41 0.65 27.51
N GLY A 753 35.11 -0.43 27.20
CA GLY A 753 34.68 -1.81 27.41
C GLY A 753 34.00 -2.39 26.16
N GLU A 754 34.16 -3.70 25.93
CA GLU A 754 33.72 -4.40 24.72
C GLU A 754 32.21 -4.30 24.49
N GLU A 755 31.39 -4.55 25.52
CA GLU A 755 29.92 -4.47 25.43
C GLU A 755 29.43 -3.06 25.07
N SER A 756 30.03 -2.04 25.71
CA SER A 756 29.68 -0.64 25.41
C SER A 756 30.10 -0.24 23.99
N MET A 757 31.23 -0.79 23.50
CA MET A 757 31.67 -0.52 22.13
C MET A 757 30.72 -1.13 21.11
N ARG A 758 30.23 -2.36 21.32
CA ARG A 758 29.23 -2.99 20.45
C ARG A 758 27.93 -2.17 20.39
N GLU A 759 27.50 -1.59 21.51
CA GLU A 759 26.30 -0.71 21.53
C GLU A 759 26.54 0.61 20.79
N ILE A 760 27.75 1.20 20.90
CA ILE A 760 28.12 2.40 20.14
C ILE A 760 28.12 2.11 18.63
N GLU A 761 28.77 1.03 18.22
CA GLU A 761 28.79 0.59 16.81
C GLU A 761 27.38 0.42 16.25
N ARG A 762 26.53 -0.28 16.98
CA ARG A 762 25.12 -0.49 16.59
C ARG A 762 24.41 0.84 16.37
N ARG A 763 24.48 1.76 17.31
CA ARG A 763 23.81 3.05 17.22
C ARG A 763 24.35 3.91 16.08
N VAL A 764 25.67 3.96 15.92
CA VAL A 764 26.30 4.70 14.82
C VAL A 764 25.85 4.16 13.48
N MET A 765 25.90 2.83 13.29
CA MET A 765 25.46 2.22 12.03
C MET A 765 23.97 2.47 11.74
N LEU A 766 23.09 2.30 12.75
CA LEU A 766 21.66 2.58 12.59
C LEU A 766 21.39 4.04 12.24
N SER A 767 22.14 4.97 12.84
CA SER A 767 22.04 6.40 12.53
C SER A 767 22.45 6.70 11.10
N VAL A 768 23.61 6.23 10.68
CA VAL A 768 24.14 6.48 9.32
C VAL A 768 23.23 5.85 8.26
N ILE A 769 22.77 4.61 8.47
CA ILE A 769 21.79 3.98 7.55
C ILE A 769 20.49 4.76 7.53
N GLY A 770 20.01 5.23 8.71
CA GLY A 770 18.79 6.01 8.85
C GLY A 770 18.81 7.37 8.15
N GLU A 771 20.00 7.94 7.90
CA GLU A 771 20.18 9.18 7.14
C GLU A 771 20.40 8.90 5.64
N ARG A 772 21.26 7.93 5.29
CA ARG A 772 21.67 7.67 3.91
C ARG A 772 20.61 6.96 3.07
N TRP A 773 19.82 6.09 3.68
CA TRP A 773 18.76 5.38 2.95
C TRP A 773 17.63 6.30 2.44
N PRO A 774 17.05 7.20 3.24
CA PRO A 774 16.09 8.19 2.73
C PRO A 774 16.67 9.14 1.67
N GLU A 775 17.94 9.55 1.81
CA GLU A 775 18.64 10.35 0.81
C GLU A 775 18.74 9.59 -0.52
N HIS A 776 19.11 8.32 -0.48
CA HIS A 776 19.14 7.46 -1.66
C HIS A 776 17.75 7.25 -2.30
N LEU A 777 16.71 7.08 -1.49
CA LEU A 777 15.34 6.99 -2.02
C LEU A 777 14.95 8.26 -2.79
N TYR A 778 15.29 9.43 -2.26
CA TYR A 778 15.05 10.70 -2.93
C TYR A 778 15.83 10.82 -4.25
N GLU A 779 17.11 10.45 -4.26
CA GLU A 779 17.93 10.44 -5.47
C GLU A 779 17.38 9.48 -6.54
N MET A 780 16.93 8.30 -6.14
CA MET A 780 16.32 7.31 -7.03
C MET A 780 14.98 7.78 -7.60
N GLU A 781 14.19 8.52 -6.82
CA GLU A 781 12.95 9.12 -7.29
C GLU A 781 13.24 10.20 -8.34
N TYR A 782 14.21 11.06 -8.07
CA TYR A 782 14.69 12.06 -9.03
C TYR A 782 15.24 11.44 -10.32
N LEU A 783 16.02 10.36 -10.21
CA LEU A 783 16.49 9.59 -11.38
C LEU A 783 15.32 9.07 -12.21
N LYS A 784 14.30 8.52 -11.56
CA LYS A 784 13.10 7.97 -12.21
C LYS A 784 12.33 9.00 -13.01
N GLU A 785 12.20 10.22 -12.51
CA GLU A 785 11.54 11.32 -13.22
C GLU A 785 12.29 11.71 -14.49
N GLY A 786 13.61 11.80 -14.41
CA GLY A 786 14.48 12.21 -15.52
C GLY A 786 14.77 11.11 -16.54
N ILE A 787 14.62 9.84 -16.18
CA ILE A 787 15.11 8.70 -16.97
C ILE A 787 14.38 8.55 -18.32
N GLY A 788 13.12 8.99 -18.41
CA GLY A 788 12.33 8.94 -19.63
C GLY A 788 12.96 9.72 -20.80
N LEU A 789 13.76 10.74 -20.51
CA LEU A 789 14.49 11.51 -21.53
C LEU A 789 15.58 10.68 -22.23
N ARG A 790 16.05 9.59 -21.60
CA ARG A 790 17.04 8.67 -22.21
C ARG A 790 16.48 7.94 -23.45
N ALA A 791 15.16 7.80 -23.56
CA ALA A 791 14.51 7.24 -24.74
C ALA A 791 14.80 8.05 -26.01
N MET A 792 15.03 9.37 -25.91
CA MET A 792 15.42 10.22 -27.04
C MET A 792 16.78 9.82 -27.63
N ALA A 793 17.66 9.22 -26.82
CA ALA A 793 18.95 8.69 -27.24
C ALA A 793 18.90 7.22 -27.70
N GLN A 794 17.70 6.67 -27.94
CA GLN A 794 17.44 5.26 -28.31
C GLN A 794 17.93 4.26 -27.25
N ARG A 795 17.99 4.65 -26.00
CA ARG A 795 18.32 3.77 -24.86
C ARG A 795 17.04 3.35 -24.15
N ASP A 796 17.01 2.12 -23.65
CA ASP A 796 15.89 1.64 -22.85
C ASP A 796 15.94 2.33 -21.46
N PRO A 797 14.92 3.14 -21.09
CA PRO A 797 14.92 3.86 -19.82
C PRO A 797 15.05 2.95 -18.59
N LEU A 798 14.47 1.75 -18.62
CA LEU A 798 14.55 0.81 -17.51
C LEU A 798 15.97 0.26 -17.32
N VAL A 799 16.67 -0.06 -18.42
CA VAL A 799 18.06 -0.55 -18.35
C VAL A 799 18.99 0.55 -17.83
N GLU A 800 18.80 1.79 -18.28
CA GLU A 800 19.57 2.93 -17.77
C GLU A 800 19.26 3.20 -16.29
N TYR A 801 18.00 3.10 -15.87
CA TYR A 801 17.60 3.23 -14.47
C TYR A 801 18.25 2.15 -13.58
N GLN A 802 18.29 0.90 -14.06
CA GLN A 802 18.95 -0.20 -13.35
C GLN A 802 20.46 0.06 -13.19
N ARG A 803 21.12 0.54 -14.24
CA ARG A 803 22.55 0.79 -14.22
C ARG A 803 22.91 1.98 -13.32
N GLU A 804 22.30 3.14 -13.58
CA GLU A 804 22.57 4.36 -12.81
C GLU A 804 22.17 4.18 -11.34
N GLY A 805 21.02 3.53 -11.07
CA GLY A 805 20.57 3.23 -9.72
C GLY A 805 21.48 2.23 -8.98
N TYR A 806 22.12 1.30 -9.68
CA TYR A 806 23.13 0.43 -9.07
C TYR A 806 24.38 1.22 -8.66
N ASP A 807 24.86 2.12 -9.53
CA ASP A 807 26.03 2.96 -9.25
C ASP A 807 25.75 3.88 -8.05
N MET A 808 24.56 4.48 -7.97
CA MET A 808 24.11 5.30 -6.84
C MET A 808 24.04 4.48 -5.54
N TYR A 809 23.50 3.26 -5.60
CA TYR A 809 23.45 2.36 -4.45
C TYR A 809 24.84 1.98 -3.93
N GLN A 810 25.80 1.68 -4.81
CA GLN A 810 27.18 1.41 -4.44
C GLN A 810 27.84 2.64 -3.78
N SER A 811 27.57 3.83 -4.30
CA SER A 811 28.03 5.09 -3.71
C SER A 811 27.47 5.31 -2.31
N MET A 812 26.18 5.05 -2.11
CA MET A 812 25.54 5.10 -0.78
C MET A 812 26.19 4.11 0.19
N LEU A 813 26.43 2.87 -0.22
CA LEU A 813 27.09 1.87 0.63
C LEU A 813 28.53 2.30 0.99
N GLY A 814 29.26 2.90 0.06
CA GLY A 814 30.57 3.49 0.31
C GLY A 814 30.50 4.60 1.36
N ALA A 815 29.54 5.52 1.22
CA ALA A 815 29.30 6.60 2.18
C ALA A 815 28.93 6.08 3.58
N ILE A 816 28.07 5.04 3.67
CA ILE A 816 27.71 4.40 4.94
C ILE A 816 28.97 3.87 5.65
N ARG A 817 29.88 3.20 4.92
CA ARG A 817 31.13 2.67 5.49
C ARG A 817 32.03 3.80 5.98
N GLU A 818 32.30 4.78 5.13
CA GLU A 818 33.17 5.92 5.43
C GLU A 818 32.69 6.73 6.62
N GLU A 819 31.42 7.06 6.68
CA GLU A 819 30.83 7.80 7.79
C GLU A 819 30.81 6.99 9.09
N THR A 820 30.46 5.70 9.00
CA THR A 820 30.52 4.82 10.17
C THR A 820 31.91 4.79 10.78
N VAL A 821 32.93 4.58 9.96
CA VAL A 821 34.32 4.58 10.40
C VAL A 821 34.74 5.94 10.98
N THR A 822 34.41 7.02 10.28
CA THR A 822 34.73 8.38 10.71
C THR A 822 34.06 8.72 12.05
N TYR A 823 32.79 8.41 12.25
CA TYR A 823 32.10 8.63 13.51
C TYR A 823 32.69 7.79 14.64
N LEU A 824 32.98 6.51 14.41
CA LEU A 824 33.52 5.62 15.43
C LEU A 824 34.93 6.06 15.91
N PHE A 825 35.78 6.62 15.06
CA PHE A 825 37.05 7.16 15.44
C PHE A 825 37.02 8.56 16.06
N ASN A 826 36.07 9.42 15.68
CA ASN A 826 36.04 10.82 16.10
C ASN A 826 35.03 11.11 17.24
N LEU A 827 34.21 10.15 17.65
CA LEU A 827 33.25 10.31 18.76
C LEU A 827 33.99 10.58 20.08
N ASP A 828 33.66 11.63 20.82
CA ASP A 828 34.27 11.95 22.13
C ASP A 828 33.71 11.04 23.23
N LEU A 829 34.45 10.01 23.58
CA LEU A 829 34.07 9.01 24.59
C LEU A 829 34.35 9.49 26.04
N SER A 830 35.04 10.63 26.24
CA SER A 830 35.48 11.12 27.57
C SER A 830 34.32 11.70 28.39
N LYS A 831 33.30 12.26 27.76
CA LYS A 831 32.12 12.85 28.41
C LYS A 831 31.14 11.81 28.98
N GLN A 832 31.35 10.55 28.67
CA GLN A 832 30.46 9.45 29.07
C GLN A 832 30.90 8.72 30.34
N ARG A 833 32.11 8.95 30.82
CA ARG A 833 32.66 8.34 32.04
C ARG A 833 31.98 8.79 33.35
N THR A 834 31.24 9.88 33.35
CA THR A 834 30.65 10.48 34.59
C THR A 834 29.25 10.02 34.92
N GLN A 835 28.60 9.20 34.07
CA GLN A 835 27.33 8.61 34.36
C GLN A 835 27.35 7.09 34.09
N ALA A 836 27.61 6.34 35.16
CA ALA A 836 27.43 4.89 35.19
C ALA A 836 25.92 4.55 35.11
N SER A 837 25.29 4.86 34.00
CA SER A 837 23.94 4.44 33.61
C SER A 837 23.79 4.77 32.14
N ALA A 838 23.80 3.75 31.28
CA ALA A 838 23.47 3.75 29.85
C ALA A 838 23.99 4.98 29.08
N VAL A 839 24.95 4.76 28.22
CA VAL A 839 25.38 5.71 27.19
C VAL A 839 24.11 6.18 26.44
N ARG A 840 23.56 7.31 26.82
CA ARG A 840 22.55 8.00 26.03
C ARG A 840 23.28 8.83 24.98
N LEU A 841 23.66 8.23 23.88
CA LEU A 841 23.74 8.98 22.63
C LEU A 841 22.35 9.63 22.49
N ALA A 842 22.31 10.93 22.21
CA ALA A 842 21.05 11.62 22.00
C ALA A 842 20.24 10.75 20.99
N GLU A 843 19.06 10.31 21.42
CA GLU A 843 18.14 9.67 20.45
C GLU A 843 17.99 10.64 19.29
N PRO A 844 18.16 10.17 18.04
CA PRO A 844 17.93 11.07 16.93
C PRO A 844 16.55 11.67 17.10
N SER A 845 16.44 12.97 16.91
CA SER A 845 15.19 13.69 17.10
C SER A 845 14.15 13.07 16.19
N ARG A 846 13.13 12.40 16.76
CA ARG A 846 12.01 11.88 15.97
C ARG A 846 11.42 13.03 15.17
N PRO A 847 11.05 12.81 13.90
CA PRO A 847 10.41 13.84 13.12
C PRO A 847 9.18 14.41 13.85
N LYS A 848 8.98 15.72 13.82
CA LYS A 848 7.84 16.38 14.47
C LYS A 848 6.49 15.92 13.92
N PHE A 849 6.48 15.43 12.71
CA PHE A 849 5.33 14.81 12.05
C PHE A 849 5.82 13.78 11.04
N LEU A 850 4.98 12.78 10.80
CA LEU A 850 5.13 11.83 9.70
C LEU A 850 3.89 11.93 8.83
N GLN A 851 4.08 11.82 7.54
CA GLN A 851 3.03 11.78 6.53
C GLN A 851 3.00 10.38 5.93
N TYR A 852 1.83 9.78 5.94
CA TYR A 852 1.56 8.46 5.37
C TYR A 852 0.76 8.64 4.10
N SER A 853 1.28 8.15 2.98
CA SER A 853 0.58 8.11 1.70
C SER A 853 0.26 6.67 1.35
N ALA A 854 -1.01 6.41 1.05
CA ALA A 854 -1.50 5.10 0.64
C ALA A 854 -2.53 5.25 -0.49
N PRO A 855 -2.71 4.21 -1.33
CA PRO A 855 -3.84 4.18 -2.25
C PRO A 855 -5.16 4.05 -1.49
N ASP A 856 -6.21 4.74 -1.98
CA ASP A 856 -7.59 4.47 -1.57
C ASP A 856 -8.17 3.29 -2.37
N GLU A 857 -9.44 2.94 -2.08
CA GLU A 857 -10.16 1.84 -2.74
C GLU A 857 -10.28 2.01 -4.26
N ASP A 858 -10.17 3.24 -4.78
CA ASP A 858 -10.16 3.58 -6.21
C ASP A 858 -8.73 3.69 -6.80
N GLY A 859 -7.70 3.46 -5.97
CA GLY A 859 -6.29 3.55 -6.34
C GLY A 859 -5.74 4.97 -6.42
N HIS A 860 -6.48 5.96 -5.90
CA HIS A 860 -5.99 7.33 -5.76
C HIS A 860 -5.18 7.48 -4.47
N GLU A 861 -4.19 8.35 -4.50
CA GLU A 861 -3.36 8.61 -3.33
C GLU A 861 -4.15 9.34 -2.24
N GLN A 862 -4.22 8.74 -1.05
CA GLN A 862 -4.69 9.38 0.19
C GLN A 862 -3.52 9.69 1.10
N VAL A 863 -3.55 10.85 1.73
CA VAL A 863 -2.49 11.33 2.62
C VAL A 863 -3.05 11.54 4.02
N HIS A 864 -2.40 10.92 5.01
CA HIS A 864 -2.66 11.11 6.43
C HIS A 864 -1.42 11.68 7.13
N VAL A 865 -1.59 12.67 8.02
CA VAL A 865 -0.49 13.30 8.76
C VAL A 865 -0.59 12.95 10.24
N GLU A 866 0.39 12.24 10.75
CA GLU A 866 0.55 11.96 12.17
C GLU A 866 1.52 12.98 12.80
N ARG A 867 1.07 13.69 13.83
CA ARG A 867 1.91 14.63 14.59
C ARG A 867 2.45 13.93 15.82
N SER A 868 3.74 14.06 16.07
CA SER A 868 4.35 13.62 17.32
C SER A 868 3.62 14.27 18.50
N LYS A 869 3.11 13.45 19.41
CA LYS A 869 2.59 13.94 20.68
C LYS A 869 3.80 14.37 21.50
N ASP A 870 4.11 15.68 21.55
CA ASP A 870 5.10 16.22 22.48
C ASP A 870 4.73 15.75 23.90
N LYS A 871 5.57 14.90 24.51
CA LYS A 871 5.55 14.57 25.93
C LYS A 871 6.50 15.46 26.70
#